data_872f63c3b082b28e66b46fcfaf4d2a20
#
_entry.id   872f63c3b082b28e66b46fcfaf4d2a20
#
_cell.length_a   1.000
_cell.length_b   1.000
_cell.length_c   1.000
_cell.angle_alpha   90.00
_cell.angle_beta   90.00
_cell.angle_gamma   90.00
#
_symmetry.space_group_name_H-M   'P 1'
#
loop_
_entity.id
_entity.type
_entity.pdbx_description
1 polymer ?
#
loop_
_entity_poly.entity_id
_entity_poly.type
_entity_poly.pdbx_seq_one_letter_code
_entity_poly.pdbx_strand_id
1 'polypeptide(L)'
;MEYKLNTTNYRDFKVIEDNKLAGRAYFIPYSKKEKLCAVDLRHERTDSDLVEVLSGEWDFKYYNDISLIPEVFDASGVEFDKIHVPSTWQRTGYEPPVYLNCPYEFDLPNPNVPEHMSAGIYRKTFEVTNSDDVHILSFLGVVPCVDLYVNGMYVGYSEGAHNSAEFDISEFIYEGTNELLAVVHKWCSGTYLECQDMFRENGIFRDVLLYRLPAVYINDYYIRPRKADGKWTMDVEITLEGKLNGCEVALSLEKDGKVIAGEAVKAERLTYMTFDNLDVTEWNAEIPTVYSAYITLYKNGEELMTLRNITGFKTVEIKGNTFTFNEQVIKFKGVNHHDTNGKTGYVMTFDDYEKDVKLIKEYNGNAIRTSHYPPDPCLIALADTYGLYIVDEADIETHGAFFAPHNDINKISHDLKWAPRYLDRVKRMYYRDRSHPCITMWSLGNEAGGYACQDVCYDYLHETCPEIPTHYEGVIHTKRKAYDVVSDMYPTHAQVERVGMGTQRGKWYKTKPYFLCEYVHAMGFGPGAMEEYWDSFYKYDNLMGGCIWEWADHAVYHADGPYEYTYGGDHGEKKHDGNFCVDGLVHPDRTPSSGALEMQAVYRPVRAKYNRDGSFTFTNTNRFRSSGYITIVRSMTVDGIEGKERERFSLDIAPCKSEKVTFKTKIPAGCDCRMNFEYFDGDAFLAREQVIIKKEYKKVALPTGSKLECKEGRNSAKVSFDGGSVKFDLKTGEIASYKLGEKELINQSPAAHKGFIPNIFRAMLDNDRVIIAKWEKAGYDDIKAIPHSVNFSSAKHSAKFTVDFNLRSKKGVVAKVNLKYTVDAAGCIKVETVFNSKSQQRAAAALPRFGLVFEMPMSFENIEYLGYGPGENMIDFREHTTFGTYKTTVNDMDEFYIKPQDYGVRTGVRKLSITDADGVGLMICNPDRDLSFTARHFTQALMQRSMHRDDLHSENTTAIDIDGFLRGTGTGSCGPDVLPQYTVDGRKELAYSFVIVPIK
;
A
#
# COMPACT_ATOMS: atom_id res chain seq x y z
N MET A 1 -21.63 -38.23 17.99
CA MET A 1 -20.45 -39.12 17.97
C MET A 1 -19.50 -38.65 19.06
N GLU A 2 -18.77 -39.55 19.71
CA GLU A 2 -17.80 -39.18 20.75
C GLU A 2 -16.39 -39.08 20.15
N TYR A 3 -15.65 -38.04 20.58
CA TYR A 3 -14.28 -37.76 20.16
C TYR A 3 -13.37 -37.64 21.39
N LYS A 4 -12.27 -38.38 21.40
CA LYS A 4 -11.20 -38.15 22.37
C LYS A 4 -10.29 -37.10 21.84
N LEU A 5 -10.42 -35.89 22.39
CA LEU A 5 -9.68 -34.71 21.88
C LEU A 5 -8.22 -34.68 22.32
N ASN A 6 -7.34 -34.27 21.42
CA ASN A 6 -5.95 -34.02 21.75
C ASN A 6 -5.87 -32.67 22.52
N THR A 7 -5.14 -32.69 23.63
CA THR A 7 -5.01 -31.48 24.50
C THR A 7 -3.56 -31.01 24.62
N THR A 8 -2.66 -31.51 23.78
CA THR A 8 -1.23 -31.30 23.95
C THR A 8 -0.51 -30.78 22.73
N ASN A 9 -0.90 -31.15 21.51
CA ASN A 9 -0.16 -30.82 20.29
C ASN A 9 0.10 -29.32 20.14
N TYR A 10 -0.90 -28.47 20.31
CA TYR A 10 -0.81 -27.02 20.17
C TYR A 10 0.26 -26.37 21.07
N ARG A 11 0.60 -26.99 22.18
CA ARG A 11 1.58 -26.50 23.19
C ARG A 11 2.86 -27.32 23.29
N ASP A 12 2.92 -28.51 22.69
CA ASP A 12 4.16 -29.28 22.65
C ASP A 12 5.08 -28.76 21.55
N PHE A 13 6.11 -28.06 21.97
CA PHE A 13 7.09 -27.47 21.05
C PHE A 13 7.77 -28.48 20.11
N LYS A 14 7.74 -29.77 20.41
CA LYS A 14 8.31 -30.81 19.56
C LYS A 14 7.39 -31.19 18.41
N VAL A 15 6.12 -30.89 18.53
CA VAL A 15 5.09 -31.24 17.53
C VAL A 15 4.88 -30.02 16.62
N ILE A 16 5.20 -30.17 15.35
CA ILE A 16 4.94 -29.20 14.29
C ILE A 16 3.74 -29.67 13.46
N GLU A 17 3.69 -30.97 13.26
CA GLU A 17 2.69 -31.66 12.49
C GLU A 17 2.55 -33.10 13.00
N ASP A 18 1.39 -33.69 12.77
CA ASP A 18 1.15 -35.11 12.99
C ASP A 18 0.26 -35.60 11.85
N ASN A 19 0.67 -36.70 11.16
CA ASN A 19 0.01 -37.26 9.99
C ASN A 19 -0.29 -36.27 8.83
N LYS A 20 0.24 -35.08 8.87
CA LYS A 20 0.13 -34.10 7.77
C LYS A 20 1.01 -34.52 6.59
N LEU A 21 0.45 -34.48 5.38
CA LEU A 21 1.19 -34.81 4.17
C LEU A 21 2.28 -33.78 3.87
N ALA A 22 3.34 -34.24 3.18
CA ALA A 22 4.40 -33.37 2.72
C ALA A 22 3.87 -32.26 1.78
N GLY A 23 4.55 -31.10 1.76
CA GLY A 23 4.22 -30.03 0.81
C GLY A 23 4.38 -30.49 -0.64
N ARG A 24 3.46 -30.09 -1.49
CA ARG A 24 3.42 -30.39 -2.92
C ARG A 24 2.92 -29.21 -3.74
N ALA A 25 3.01 -29.30 -5.04
CA ALA A 25 2.40 -28.34 -5.95
C ALA A 25 0.89 -28.24 -5.72
N TYR A 26 0.35 -27.02 -5.72
CA TYR A 26 -1.09 -26.82 -5.72
C TYR A 26 -1.65 -27.10 -7.12
N PHE A 27 -2.69 -27.89 -7.21
CA PHE A 27 -3.44 -28.14 -8.43
C PHE A 27 -4.84 -28.66 -8.14
N ILE A 28 -5.75 -28.46 -9.08
CA ILE A 28 -7.09 -29.02 -9.06
C ILE A 28 -7.19 -30.08 -10.15
N PRO A 29 -7.34 -31.38 -9.78
CA PRO A 29 -7.47 -32.48 -10.72
C PRO A 29 -8.88 -32.58 -11.28
N TYR A 30 -8.97 -33.05 -12.51
CA TYR A 30 -10.21 -33.44 -13.20
C TYR A 30 -10.07 -34.86 -13.72
N SER A 31 -11.20 -35.60 -13.83
CA SER A 31 -11.17 -36.98 -14.37
C SER A 31 -10.81 -37.03 -15.86
N LYS A 32 -11.01 -35.92 -16.61
CA LYS A 32 -10.73 -35.82 -18.03
C LYS A 32 -10.25 -34.43 -18.43
N LYS A 33 -9.29 -34.37 -19.35
CA LYS A 33 -8.78 -33.14 -19.92
C LYS A 33 -9.87 -32.26 -20.55
N GLU A 34 -10.85 -32.89 -21.24
CA GLU A 34 -11.95 -32.16 -21.87
C GLU A 34 -12.75 -31.32 -20.85
N LYS A 35 -13.01 -31.85 -19.67
CA LYS A 35 -13.73 -31.13 -18.60
C LYS A 35 -12.92 -29.95 -18.10
N LEU A 36 -11.63 -30.14 -17.85
CA LEU A 36 -10.73 -29.08 -17.39
C LEU A 36 -10.56 -27.97 -18.43
N CYS A 37 -10.45 -28.29 -19.73
CA CYS A 37 -10.35 -27.30 -20.80
C CYS A 37 -11.61 -26.44 -20.97
N ALA A 38 -12.75 -26.88 -20.46
CA ALA A 38 -14.02 -26.16 -20.52
C ALA A 38 -14.17 -25.11 -19.40
N VAL A 39 -13.23 -25.07 -18.45
CA VAL A 39 -13.33 -24.26 -17.22
C VAL A 39 -12.24 -23.19 -17.21
N ASP A 40 -12.60 -21.98 -16.83
CA ASP A 40 -11.66 -20.90 -16.61
C ASP A 40 -10.99 -20.99 -15.21
N LEU A 41 -9.99 -20.14 -14.97
CA LEU A 41 -9.23 -20.12 -13.73
C LEU A 41 -10.12 -19.86 -12.49
N ARG A 42 -11.15 -19.04 -12.62
CA ARG A 42 -12.09 -18.68 -11.55
C ARG A 42 -12.87 -19.89 -11.03
N HIS A 43 -13.31 -20.75 -11.95
CA HIS A 43 -14.17 -21.89 -11.65
C HIS A 43 -13.40 -23.20 -11.54
N GLU A 44 -12.09 -23.21 -11.76
CA GLU A 44 -11.30 -24.45 -11.76
C GLU A 44 -11.43 -25.21 -10.43
N ARG A 45 -11.45 -24.50 -9.30
CA ARG A 45 -11.60 -25.10 -7.96
C ARG A 45 -13.01 -25.65 -7.71
N THR A 46 -14.03 -24.96 -8.17
CA THR A 46 -15.44 -25.27 -7.87
C THR A 46 -16.07 -26.27 -8.81
N ASP A 47 -15.61 -26.38 -10.06
CA ASP A 47 -16.23 -27.18 -11.10
C ASP A 47 -15.54 -28.53 -11.32
N SER A 48 -14.55 -28.86 -10.49
CA SER A 48 -13.86 -30.15 -10.54
C SER A 48 -14.79 -31.29 -10.17
N ASP A 49 -14.70 -32.38 -10.93
CA ASP A 49 -15.38 -33.64 -10.58
C ASP A 49 -14.55 -34.56 -9.66
N LEU A 50 -13.31 -34.19 -9.39
CA LEU A 50 -12.42 -34.91 -8.44
C LEU A 50 -12.14 -34.11 -7.16
N VAL A 51 -12.67 -32.88 -7.03
CA VAL A 51 -12.54 -32.06 -5.82
C VAL A 51 -13.92 -31.56 -5.40
N GLU A 52 -14.25 -31.74 -4.15
CA GLU A 52 -15.40 -31.11 -3.53
C GLU A 52 -14.93 -29.97 -2.63
N VAL A 53 -15.52 -28.76 -2.83
CA VAL A 53 -15.30 -27.63 -1.94
C VAL A 53 -16.24 -27.78 -0.75
N LEU A 54 -15.71 -28.09 0.43
CA LEU A 54 -16.47 -28.25 1.67
C LEU A 54 -16.81 -26.91 2.34
N SER A 55 -16.36 -25.81 1.79
CA SER A 55 -16.68 -24.43 2.24
C SER A 55 -18.21 -24.22 2.32
N GLY A 56 -18.64 -23.11 2.95
CA GLY A 56 -20.05 -22.81 3.17
C GLY A 56 -20.45 -22.94 4.63
N GLU A 57 -21.69 -23.36 4.93
CA GLU A 57 -22.19 -23.44 6.30
C GLU A 57 -21.66 -24.66 7.02
N TRP A 58 -21.07 -24.45 8.21
CA TRP A 58 -20.60 -25.47 9.14
C TRP A 58 -21.29 -25.32 10.48
N ASP A 59 -21.41 -26.40 11.23
CA ASP A 59 -21.73 -26.38 12.65
C ASP A 59 -20.51 -25.89 13.44
N PHE A 60 -20.71 -24.98 14.40
CA PHE A 60 -19.63 -24.36 15.15
C PHE A 60 -19.94 -24.26 16.63
N LYS A 61 -18.95 -24.59 17.46
CA LYS A 61 -19.04 -24.39 18.91
C LYS A 61 -17.82 -23.61 19.39
N TYR A 62 -18.06 -22.39 19.80
CA TYR A 62 -17.02 -21.53 20.39
C TYR A 62 -16.91 -21.78 21.91
N TYR A 63 -15.70 -21.89 22.39
CA TYR A 63 -15.35 -21.94 23.79
C TYR A 63 -14.41 -20.76 24.08
N ASN A 64 -14.78 -19.91 25.04
CA ASN A 64 -13.95 -18.79 25.49
C ASN A 64 -12.77 -19.23 26.36
N ASP A 65 -12.75 -20.47 26.80
CA ASP A 65 -11.64 -21.11 27.52
C ASP A 65 -11.57 -22.58 27.16
N ILE A 66 -10.39 -23.03 26.73
CA ILE A 66 -10.15 -24.41 26.32
C ILE A 66 -10.40 -25.42 27.47
N SER A 67 -10.25 -25.01 28.74
CA SER A 67 -10.51 -25.83 29.90
C SER A 67 -11.99 -26.26 30.06
N LEU A 68 -12.89 -25.59 29.32
CA LEU A 68 -14.31 -25.93 29.27
C LEU A 68 -14.62 -27.07 28.31
N ILE A 69 -13.67 -27.43 27.46
CA ILE A 69 -13.83 -28.52 26.49
C ILE A 69 -13.56 -29.87 27.20
N PRO A 70 -14.50 -30.81 27.23
CA PRO A 70 -14.26 -32.11 27.85
C PRO A 70 -13.25 -32.94 27.03
N GLU A 71 -12.40 -33.70 27.71
CA GLU A 71 -11.43 -34.62 27.04
C GLU A 71 -12.14 -35.61 26.11
N VAL A 72 -13.32 -36.07 26.48
CA VAL A 72 -14.22 -36.87 25.63
C VAL A 72 -15.38 -35.95 25.24
N PHE A 73 -15.36 -35.50 24.01
CA PHE A 73 -16.34 -34.56 23.45
C PHE A 73 -17.45 -35.35 22.73
N ASP A 74 -18.66 -35.31 23.27
CA ASP A 74 -19.83 -35.90 22.61
C ASP A 74 -20.52 -34.86 21.72
N ALA A 75 -20.25 -34.93 20.41
CA ALA A 75 -20.82 -34.00 19.43
C ALA A 75 -22.34 -34.10 19.31
N SER A 76 -22.96 -35.22 19.75
CA SER A 76 -24.43 -35.37 19.72
C SER A 76 -25.13 -34.67 20.89
N GLY A 77 -24.39 -34.40 21.96
CA GLY A 77 -24.90 -33.75 23.18
C GLY A 77 -24.66 -32.25 23.21
N VAL A 78 -24.06 -31.66 22.17
CA VAL A 78 -23.70 -30.23 22.09
C VAL A 78 -24.62 -29.49 21.14
N GLU A 79 -25.11 -28.33 21.57
CA GLU A 79 -25.81 -27.40 20.71
C GLU A 79 -24.76 -26.57 19.95
N PHE A 80 -24.74 -26.69 18.63
CA PHE A 80 -23.86 -25.97 17.73
C PHE A 80 -24.57 -24.74 17.17
N ASP A 81 -23.85 -23.63 17.06
CA ASP A 81 -24.18 -22.51 16.21
C ASP A 81 -23.86 -22.82 14.73
N LYS A 82 -24.15 -21.90 13.83
CA LYS A 82 -23.74 -21.98 12.43
C LYS A 82 -22.69 -20.92 12.14
N ILE A 83 -21.64 -21.32 11.41
CA ILE A 83 -20.61 -20.40 10.92
C ILE A 83 -20.36 -20.65 9.43
N HIS A 84 -20.10 -19.61 8.71
CA HIS A 84 -19.65 -19.73 7.32
C HIS A 84 -18.14 -20.01 7.28
N VAL A 85 -17.70 -20.98 6.49
CA VAL A 85 -16.29 -21.26 6.20
C VAL A 85 -16.07 -20.96 4.69
N PRO A 86 -15.08 -20.17 4.32
CA PRO A 86 -14.09 -19.51 5.16
C PRO A 86 -14.63 -18.29 5.94
N SER A 87 -14.14 -18.13 7.18
CA SER A 87 -14.38 -16.95 8.01
C SER A 87 -13.43 -16.93 9.22
N THR A 88 -13.38 -15.80 9.90
CA THR A 88 -12.65 -15.65 11.16
C THR A 88 -13.61 -15.34 12.32
N TRP A 89 -13.23 -15.72 13.54
CA TRP A 89 -14.05 -15.50 14.73
C TRP A 89 -14.32 -14.01 14.99
N GLN A 90 -13.32 -13.19 14.68
CA GLN A 90 -13.36 -11.74 14.91
C GLN A 90 -14.31 -11.04 13.94
N ARG A 91 -14.48 -11.57 12.72
CA ARG A 91 -15.42 -11.00 11.73
C ARG A 91 -16.82 -11.57 11.84
N THR A 92 -16.99 -12.67 12.60
CA THR A 92 -18.28 -13.31 12.84
C THR A 92 -18.85 -13.05 14.24
N GLY A 93 -18.17 -12.22 15.05
CA GLY A 93 -18.68 -11.71 16.32
C GLY A 93 -18.42 -12.58 17.56
N TYR A 94 -17.59 -13.62 17.46
CA TYR A 94 -17.22 -14.46 18.62
C TYR A 94 -16.13 -13.80 19.47
N GLU A 95 -15.23 -13.03 18.85
CA GLU A 95 -14.21 -12.25 19.54
C GLU A 95 -14.11 -10.83 18.93
N PRO A 96 -13.70 -9.83 19.70
CA PRO A 96 -13.39 -8.52 19.13
C PRO A 96 -12.12 -8.58 18.27
N PRO A 97 -12.02 -7.79 17.18
CA PRO A 97 -10.77 -7.61 16.45
C PRO A 97 -9.67 -7.03 17.33
N VAL A 98 -8.43 -7.46 17.11
CA VAL A 98 -7.23 -6.95 17.78
C VAL A 98 -6.20 -6.59 16.74
N TYR A 99 -5.77 -5.33 16.69
CA TYR A 99 -4.68 -4.91 15.82
C TYR A 99 -3.38 -4.71 16.57
N LEU A 100 -2.34 -5.43 16.13
CA LEU A 100 -0.98 -5.31 16.65
C LEU A 100 0.02 -5.29 15.50
N ASN A 101 0.89 -4.28 15.48
CA ASN A 101 2.04 -4.23 14.59
C ASN A 101 3.12 -5.21 15.06
N CYS A 102 3.78 -4.92 16.18
CA CYS A 102 4.97 -5.64 16.60
C CYS A 102 4.76 -6.65 17.74
N PRO A 103 4.02 -6.37 18.84
CA PRO A 103 4.00 -7.23 20.01
C PRO A 103 3.14 -8.48 19.79
N TYR A 104 3.47 -9.56 20.54
CA TYR A 104 2.54 -10.67 20.69
C TYR A 104 1.31 -10.28 21.52
N GLU A 105 0.17 -10.92 21.28
CA GLU A 105 -1.02 -10.70 22.10
C GLU A 105 -0.80 -11.06 23.58
N PHE A 106 0.11 -12.00 23.87
CA PHE A 106 0.39 -12.48 25.21
C PHE A 106 1.87 -12.30 25.62
N ASP A 107 2.13 -12.24 26.92
CA ASP A 107 3.46 -11.97 27.51
C ASP A 107 4.02 -13.24 28.18
N LEU A 108 4.31 -14.28 27.38
CA LEU A 108 4.95 -15.50 27.85
C LEU A 108 6.29 -15.71 27.16
N PRO A 109 7.28 -16.31 27.86
CA PRO A 109 8.53 -16.66 27.20
C PRO A 109 8.29 -17.82 26.21
N ASN A 110 8.83 -17.68 24.97
CA ASN A 110 8.74 -18.75 23.98
C ASN A 110 9.40 -20.06 24.51
N PRO A 111 8.86 -21.23 24.15
CA PRO A 111 7.74 -21.48 23.27
C PRO A 111 6.38 -21.64 23.97
N ASN A 112 6.23 -21.15 25.21
CA ASN A 112 5.02 -21.37 26.03
C ASN A 112 3.84 -20.56 25.47
N VAL A 113 2.67 -21.18 25.46
CA VAL A 113 1.39 -20.55 25.12
C VAL A 113 0.48 -20.44 26.34
N PRO A 114 -0.49 -19.52 26.36
CA PRO A 114 -1.43 -19.40 27.48
C PRO A 114 -2.17 -20.73 27.76
N GLU A 115 -2.33 -21.05 29.06
CA GLU A 115 -3.12 -22.23 29.49
C GLU A 115 -4.62 -21.99 29.33
N HIS A 116 -5.04 -20.74 29.44
CA HIS A 116 -6.42 -20.27 29.27
C HIS A 116 -6.48 -19.47 27.97
N MET A 117 -7.18 -19.98 26.98
CA MET A 117 -7.39 -19.37 25.69
C MET A 117 -8.67 -19.90 25.05
N SER A 118 -9.22 -19.22 24.07
CA SER A 118 -10.36 -19.68 23.31
C SER A 118 -10.01 -20.81 22.33
N ALA A 119 -11.04 -21.55 21.94
CA ALA A 119 -10.97 -22.54 20.89
C ALA A 119 -12.32 -22.66 20.17
N GLY A 120 -12.29 -23.01 18.89
CA GLY A 120 -13.46 -23.26 18.07
C GLY A 120 -13.50 -24.72 17.60
N ILE A 121 -14.65 -25.38 17.80
CA ILE A 121 -14.91 -26.72 17.29
C ILE A 121 -15.84 -26.59 16.10
N TYR A 122 -15.33 -26.97 14.92
CA TYR A 122 -16.05 -26.99 13.65
C TYR A 122 -16.49 -28.40 13.33
N ARG A 123 -17.73 -28.58 12.83
CA ARG A 123 -18.25 -29.86 12.40
C ARG A 123 -18.90 -29.77 11.04
N LYS A 124 -18.60 -30.73 10.17
CA LYS A 124 -19.16 -30.83 8.82
C LYS A 124 -19.45 -32.26 8.49
N THR A 125 -20.55 -32.53 7.80
CA THR A 125 -20.82 -33.85 7.20
C THR A 125 -20.53 -33.78 5.72
N PHE A 126 -20.03 -34.86 5.16
CA PHE A 126 -19.77 -35.06 3.73
C PHE A 126 -20.06 -36.47 3.29
N GLU A 127 -20.34 -36.66 2.00
CA GLU A 127 -20.72 -37.95 1.44
C GLU A 127 -19.54 -38.62 0.72
N VAL A 128 -19.34 -39.89 0.97
CA VAL A 128 -18.37 -40.72 0.26
C VAL A 128 -19.13 -41.76 -0.58
N THR A 129 -18.92 -41.72 -1.89
CA THR A 129 -19.59 -42.63 -2.83
C THR A 129 -18.76 -43.86 -3.20
N ASN A 130 -17.44 -43.77 -3.05
CA ASN A 130 -16.50 -44.85 -3.29
C ASN A 130 -15.34 -44.77 -2.30
N SER A 131 -15.31 -45.70 -1.33
CA SER A 131 -14.26 -45.72 -0.32
C SER A 131 -12.95 -46.36 -0.79
N ASP A 132 -12.93 -46.95 -2.00
CA ASP A 132 -11.69 -47.44 -2.63
C ASP A 132 -10.84 -46.36 -3.24
N ASP A 133 -11.38 -45.14 -3.43
CA ASP A 133 -10.65 -43.95 -3.87
C ASP A 133 -9.80 -43.40 -2.71
N VAL A 134 -8.73 -42.65 -3.05
CA VAL A 134 -7.91 -41.94 -2.05
C VAL A 134 -8.59 -40.61 -1.76
N HIS A 135 -8.81 -40.33 -0.49
CA HIS A 135 -9.46 -39.12 -0.03
C HIS A 135 -8.47 -38.25 0.75
N ILE A 136 -8.11 -37.08 0.19
CA ILE A 136 -7.23 -36.11 0.84
C ILE A 136 -8.04 -34.88 1.21
N LEU A 137 -8.06 -34.56 2.50
CA LEU A 137 -8.66 -33.34 2.99
C LEU A 137 -7.58 -32.25 3.06
N SER A 138 -7.81 -31.10 2.43
CA SER A 138 -6.90 -29.96 2.37
C SER A 138 -7.54 -28.72 2.95
N PHE A 139 -6.96 -28.15 3.99
CA PHE A 139 -7.24 -26.80 4.45
C PHE A 139 -6.24 -25.87 3.82
N LEU A 140 -6.68 -24.92 3.00
CA LEU A 140 -5.77 -23.96 2.34
C LEU A 140 -5.23 -22.89 3.31
N GLY A 141 -5.90 -22.69 4.44
CA GLY A 141 -5.45 -21.78 5.51
C GLY A 141 -6.30 -21.93 6.77
N VAL A 142 -5.62 -22.16 7.91
CA VAL A 142 -6.24 -22.22 9.24
C VAL A 142 -5.32 -21.53 10.24
N VAL A 143 -5.81 -20.52 10.90
CA VAL A 143 -5.01 -19.73 11.84
C VAL A 143 -5.35 -20.05 13.30
N PRO A 144 -4.32 -20.38 14.12
CA PRO A 144 -2.94 -20.71 13.77
C PRO A 144 -2.68 -22.22 13.62
N CYS A 145 -3.60 -23.09 14.07
CA CYS A 145 -3.42 -24.54 14.02
C CYS A 145 -4.75 -25.29 14.09
N VAL A 146 -4.74 -26.57 13.70
CA VAL A 146 -5.91 -27.44 13.70
C VAL A 146 -5.57 -28.87 14.14
N ASP A 147 -6.37 -29.43 15.02
CA ASP A 147 -6.49 -30.87 15.27
C ASP A 147 -7.68 -31.42 14.50
N LEU A 148 -7.46 -32.46 13.69
CA LEU A 148 -8.44 -33.02 12.77
C LEU A 148 -8.93 -34.40 13.25
N TYR A 149 -10.23 -34.59 13.15
CA TYR A 149 -10.90 -35.86 13.46
C TYR A 149 -11.91 -36.23 12.37
N VAL A 150 -12.04 -37.51 12.08
CA VAL A 150 -13.07 -38.07 11.19
C VAL A 150 -13.72 -39.26 11.85
N ASN A 151 -15.05 -39.30 11.88
CA ASN A 151 -15.85 -40.40 12.42
C ASN A 151 -15.45 -40.87 13.84
N GLY A 152 -15.13 -39.92 14.72
CA GLY A 152 -14.71 -40.19 16.10
C GLY A 152 -13.22 -40.50 16.29
N MET A 153 -12.47 -40.63 15.19
CA MET A 153 -11.04 -40.98 15.21
C MET A 153 -10.17 -39.73 14.97
N TYR A 154 -9.07 -39.64 15.72
CA TYR A 154 -8.04 -38.62 15.49
C TYR A 154 -7.30 -38.90 14.19
N VAL A 155 -7.18 -37.87 13.32
CA VAL A 155 -6.51 -37.96 12.03
C VAL A 155 -5.12 -37.33 12.12
N GLY A 156 -5.01 -36.11 12.62
CA GLY A 156 -3.73 -35.45 12.66
C GLY A 156 -3.78 -34.01 13.15
N TYR A 157 -2.63 -33.34 13.11
CA TYR A 157 -2.39 -31.97 13.56
C TYR A 157 -1.56 -31.17 12.55
N SER A 158 -1.85 -29.88 12.43
CA SER A 158 -1.03 -28.92 11.66
C SER A 158 -0.97 -27.56 12.35
N GLU A 159 0.21 -26.93 12.33
CA GLU A 159 0.41 -25.50 12.58
C GLU A 159 0.97 -24.81 11.34
N GLY A 160 0.92 -23.45 11.29
CA GLY A 160 1.36 -22.62 10.15
C GLY A 160 0.18 -22.12 9.35
N ALA A 161 -0.30 -20.92 9.71
CA ALA A 161 -1.59 -20.38 9.31
C ALA A 161 -1.82 -20.31 7.78
N HIS A 162 -0.83 -19.83 7.04
CA HIS A 162 -0.95 -19.56 5.61
C HIS A 162 -0.40 -20.68 4.72
N ASN A 163 -0.07 -21.82 5.31
CA ASN A 163 0.38 -23.01 4.58
C ASN A 163 -0.74 -24.06 4.53
N SER A 164 -0.91 -24.68 3.37
CA SER A 164 -1.90 -25.74 3.23
C SER A 164 -1.62 -26.92 4.15
N ALA A 165 -2.65 -27.39 4.83
CA ALA A 165 -2.61 -28.56 5.68
C ALA A 165 -3.40 -29.70 5.03
N GLU A 166 -2.71 -30.73 4.54
CA GLU A 166 -3.32 -31.87 3.85
C GLU A 166 -3.22 -33.15 4.67
N PHE A 167 -4.31 -33.93 4.69
CA PHE A 167 -4.40 -35.16 5.43
C PHE A 167 -5.05 -36.27 4.57
N ASP A 168 -4.42 -37.43 4.49
CA ASP A 168 -5.05 -38.62 3.91
C ASP A 168 -6.06 -39.18 4.92
N ILE A 169 -7.34 -39.10 4.57
CA ILE A 169 -8.43 -39.55 5.42
C ILE A 169 -9.02 -40.92 4.99
N SER A 170 -8.43 -41.59 4.01
CA SER A 170 -8.96 -42.81 3.38
C SER A 170 -9.21 -43.94 4.38
N GLU A 171 -8.37 -44.07 5.42
CA GLU A 171 -8.55 -45.10 6.45
C GLU A 171 -9.61 -44.77 7.52
N PHE A 172 -10.13 -43.54 7.51
CA PHE A 172 -11.05 -43.00 8.51
C PHE A 172 -12.50 -42.90 8.02
N ILE A 173 -12.75 -43.18 6.74
CA ILE A 173 -14.05 -42.97 6.08
C ILE A 173 -14.71 -44.32 5.68
N TYR A 174 -16.00 -44.22 5.40
CA TYR A 174 -16.80 -45.33 4.83
C TYR A 174 -17.78 -44.78 3.78
N GLU A 175 -18.35 -45.66 2.95
CA GLU A 175 -19.39 -45.24 2.02
C GLU A 175 -20.62 -44.71 2.73
N GLY A 176 -21.15 -43.58 2.25
CA GLY A 176 -22.25 -42.81 2.87
C GLY A 176 -21.79 -41.60 3.60
N THR A 177 -22.55 -41.14 4.57
CA THR A 177 -22.34 -39.90 5.31
C THR A 177 -21.23 -40.04 6.36
N ASN A 178 -20.21 -39.24 6.27
CA ASN A 178 -19.09 -39.15 7.22
C ASN A 178 -19.13 -37.82 7.97
N GLU A 179 -18.62 -37.79 9.20
CA GLU A 179 -18.54 -36.60 10.06
C GLU A 179 -17.09 -36.18 10.24
N LEU A 180 -16.81 -34.94 9.91
CA LEU A 180 -15.54 -34.24 10.12
C LEU A 180 -15.66 -33.32 11.32
N LEU A 181 -14.68 -33.38 12.24
CA LEU A 181 -14.53 -32.42 13.33
C LEU A 181 -13.13 -31.78 13.27
N ALA A 182 -13.06 -30.45 13.27
CA ALA A 182 -11.82 -29.68 13.33
C ALA A 182 -11.80 -28.84 14.60
N VAL A 183 -10.74 -28.95 15.41
CA VAL A 183 -10.53 -28.13 16.61
C VAL A 183 -9.45 -27.12 16.31
N VAL A 184 -9.82 -25.84 16.29
CA VAL A 184 -8.92 -24.71 16.07
C VAL A 184 -8.67 -24.03 17.41
N HIS A 185 -7.41 -23.85 17.77
CA HIS A 185 -6.98 -23.19 18.99
C HIS A 185 -6.64 -21.72 18.70
N LYS A 186 -6.79 -20.84 19.69
CA LYS A 186 -6.44 -19.41 19.50
C LYS A 186 -4.94 -19.21 19.30
N TRP A 187 -4.12 -19.97 20.03
CA TRP A 187 -2.67 -19.89 19.94
C TRP A 187 -2.04 -21.28 19.97
N CYS A 188 -0.89 -21.41 19.35
CA CYS A 188 -0.06 -22.61 19.39
C CYS A 188 1.44 -22.21 19.49
N SER A 189 2.33 -23.19 19.59
CA SER A 189 3.77 -22.93 19.58
C SER A 189 4.23 -22.20 18.33
N GLY A 190 3.55 -22.43 17.19
CA GLY A 190 3.82 -21.78 15.91
C GLY A 190 3.47 -20.30 15.86
N THR A 191 2.57 -19.82 16.73
CA THR A 191 2.14 -18.41 16.79
C THR A 191 3.32 -17.43 16.98
N TYR A 192 4.43 -17.89 17.58
CA TYR A 192 5.64 -17.07 17.71
C TYR A 192 6.32 -16.74 16.38
N LEU A 193 5.95 -17.41 15.29
CA LEU A 193 6.42 -17.12 13.92
C LEU A 193 5.38 -16.35 13.08
N GLU A 194 4.25 -15.99 13.67
CA GLU A 194 3.11 -15.35 12.98
C GLU A 194 2.78 -14.01 13.66
N CYS A 195 3.78 -13.12 13.71
CA CYS A 195 3.69 -11.81 14.37
C CYS A 195 3.62 -10.66 13.35
N GLN A 196 2.95 -10.89 12.22
CA GLN A 196 2.83 -9.92 11.12
C GLN A 196 2.06 -8.67 11.56
N ASP A 197 2.35 -7.54 10.91
CA ASP A 197 1.66 -6.27 11.11
C ASP A 197 0.26 -6.30 10.49
N MET A 198 -0.69 -6.86 11.22
CA MET A 198 -2.08 -7.01 10.78
C MET A 198 -3.03 -7.24 11.95
N PHE A 199 -4.34 -7.21 11.71
CA PHE A 199 -5.30 -7.69 12.69
C PHE A 199 -5.01 -9.15 13.07
N ARG A 200 -5.18 -9.49 14.35
CA ARG A 200 -5.04 -10.87 14.84
C ARG A 200 -6.39 -11.55 14.72
N GLU A 201 -6.47 -12.51 13.83
CA GLU A 201 -7.70 -13.24 13.55
C GLU A 201 -7.50 -14.75 13.74
N ASN A 202 -8.58 -15.51 13.94
CA ASN A 202 -8.54 -16.94 14.15
C ASN A 202 -9.68 -17.64 13.40
N GLY A 203 -9.44 -18.86 12.96
CA GLY A 203 -10.45 -19.67 12.28
C GLY A 203 -9.96 -20.33 10.99
N ILE A 204 -10.89 -20.89 10.24
CA ILE A 204 -10.65 -21.48 8.92
C ILE A 204 -10.93 -20.38 7.90
N PHE A 205 -9.87 -19.70 7.40
CA PHE A 205 -10.00 -18.46 6.62
C PHE A 205 -9.78 -18.62 5.12
N ARG A 206 -9.40 -19.82 4.64
CA ARG A 206 -9.38 -20.20 3.23
C ARG A 206 -10.19 -21.47 3.00
N ASP A 207 -10.41 -21.84 1.75
CA ASP A 207 -11.23 -22.99 1.38
C ASP A 207 -10.74 -24.29 1.99
N VAL A 208 -11.70 -25.18 2.24
CA VAL A 208 -11.50 -26.58 2.62
C VAL A 208 -11.90 -27.47 1.44
N LEU A 209 -10.95 -28.26 0.96
CA LEU A 209 -11.10 -29.09 -0.24
C LEU A 209 -11.02 -30.57 0.12
N LEU A 210 -11.93 -31.36 -0.42
CA LEU A 210 -11.89 -32.81 -0.38
C LEU A 210 -11.54 -33.34 -1.77
N TYR A 211 -10.28 -33.80 -1.92
CA TYR A 211 -9.84 -34.49 -3.11
C TYR A 211 -10.32 -35.95 -3.08
N ARG A 212 -10.93 -36.40 -4.18
CA ARG A 212 -11.36 -37.77 -4.41
C ARG A 212 -10.55 -38.34 -5.56
N LEU A 213 -9.42 -38.92 -5.24
CA LEU A 213 -8.44 -39.34 -6.22
C LEU A 213 -8.57 -40.81 -6.55
N PRO A 214 -8.39 -41.26 -7.79
CA PRO A 214 -8.37 -42.67 -8.10
C PRO A 214 -7.23 -43.37 -7.35
N ALA A 215 -7.33 -44.73 -7.17
CA ALA A 215 -6.32 -45.50 -6.46
C ALA A 215 -4.89 -45.39 -7.03
N VAL A 216 -4.74 -44.82 -8.20
CA VAL A 216 -3.46 -44.35 -8.78
C VAL A 216 -3.64 -42.90 -9.18
N TYR A 217 -2.79 -42.02 -8.69
CA TYR A 217 -2.94 -40.59 -8.90
C TYR A 217 -1.59 -39.85 -9.01
N ILE A 218 -1.64 -38.64 -9.57
CA ILE A 218 -0.54 -37.69 -9.58
C ILE A 218 -0.52 -37.02 -8.21
N ASN A 219 0.58 -37.19 -7.47
CA ASN A 219 0.74 -36.60 -6.13
C ASN A 219 1.42 -35.23 -6.17
N ASP A 220 2.45 -35.10 -7.04
CA ASP A 220 3.21 -33.85 -7.15
C ASP A 220 3.77 -33.72 -8.57
N TYR A 221 4.14 -32.50 -8.94
CA TYR A 221 4.86 -32.24 -10.19
C TYR A 221 5.79 -31.03 -10.02
N TYR A 222 6.81 -30.98 -10.90
CA TYR A 222 7.66 -29.83 -11.04
C TYR A 222 7.97 -29.56 -12.51
N ILE A 223 7.58 -28.39 -13.03
CA ILE A 223 7.86 -27.93 -14.38
C ILE A 223 8.99 -26.92 -14.32
N ARG A 224 10.12 -27.21 -14.97
CA ARG A 224 11.36 -26.44 -14.87
C ARG A 224 11.87 -26.05 -16.27
N PRO A 225 11.46 -24.87 -16.79
CA PRO A 225 12.02 -24.32 -18.02
C PRO A 225 13.50 -23.93 -17.85
N ARG A 226 14.33 -24.28 -18.84
CA ARG A 226 15.77 -23.92 -18.86
C ARG A 226 16.13 -23.35 -20.22
N LYS A 227 17.02 -22.37 -20.27
CA LYS A 227 17.55 -21.81 -21.53
C LYS A 227 19.04 -22.13 -21.61
N ALA A 228 19.46 -22.76 -22.71
CA ALA A 228 20.86 -23.03 -23.01
C ALA A 228 21.14 -22.77 -24.49
N ASP A 229 22.21 -22.03 -24.80
CA ASP A 229 22.61 -21.66 -26.16
C ASP A 229 21.48 -21.02 -26.99
N GLY A 230 20.64 -20.21 -26.33
CA GLY A 230 19.50 -19.52 -26.95
C GLY A 230 18.29 -20.38 -27.21
N LYS A 231 18.29 -21.65 -26.79
CA LYS A 231 17.19 -22.61 -26.96
C LYS A 231 16.55 -22.95 -25.62
N TRP A 232 15.23 -23.17 -25.64
CA TRP A 232 14.47 -23.56 -24.49
C TRP A 232 14.32 -25.06 -24.37
N THR A 233 14.53 -25.57 -23.17
CA THR A 233 14.24 -26.94 -22.75
C THR A 233 13.30 -26.86 -21.54
N MET A 234 12.37 -27.78 -21.43
CA MET A 234 11.47 -27.92 -20.29
C MET A 234 11.62 -29.31 -19.68
N ASP A 235 12.17 -29.36 -18.47
CA ASP A 235 12.20 -30.59 -17.67
C ASP A 235 10.92 -30.67 -16.83
N VAL A 236 10.38 -31.86 -16.70
CA VAL A 236 9.17 -32.12 -15.92
C VAL A 236 9.39 -33.35 -15.05
N GLU A 237 9.17 -33.18 -13.77
CA GLU A 237 9.16 -34.28 -12.79
C GLU A 237 7.73 -34.50 -12.33
N ILE A 238 7.27 -35.77 -12.29
CA ILE A 238 5.90 -36.11 -11.90
C ILE A 238 6.00 -37.24 -10.91
N THR A 239 5.48 -37.02 -9.68
CA THR A 239 5.41 -38.06 -8.64
C THR A 239 4.04 -38.70 -8.65
N LEU A 240 4.02 -40.01 -8.71
CA LEU A 240 2.81 -40.81 -8.75
C LEU A 240 2.69 -41.70 -7.52
N GLU A 241 1.48 -41.91 -7.05
CA GLU A 241 1.16 -42.84 -5.97
C GLU A 241 0.22 -43.95 -6.45
N GLY A 242 0.24 -45.08 -5.75
CA GLY A 242 -0.57 -46.25 -6.06
C GLY A 242 0.13 -47.32 -6.90
N LYS A 243 -0.64 -48.26 -7.48
CA LYS A 243 -0.15 -49.39 -8.30
C LYS A 243 -0.11 -49.03 -9.77
N LEU A 244 1.07 -48.79 -10.31
CA LEU A 244 1.31 -48.20 -11.66
C LEU A 244 1.24 -49.17 -12.83
N ASN A 245 0.86 -50.45 -12.61
CA ASN A 245 0.75 -51.44 -13.70
C ASN A 245 -0.28 -51.01 -14.75
N GLY A 246 0.16 -50.87 -16.02
CA GLY A 246 -0.68 -50.43 -17.12
C GLY A 246 -0.93 -48.94 -17.17
N CYS A 247 -0.18 -48.16 -16.40
CA CYS A 247 -0.30 -46.73 -16.38
C CYS A 247 0.71 -46.04 -17.31
N GLU A 248 0.25 -44.94 -17.91
CA GLU A 248 1.06 -44.00 -18.71
C GLU A 248 0.76 -42.59 -18.24
N VAL A 249 1.77 -41.72 -18.31
CA VAL A 249 1.63 -40.27 -18.04
C VAL A 249 1.93 -39.52 -19.32
N ALA A 250 1.02 -38.64 -19.71
CA ALA A 250 1.22 -37.73 -20.83
C ALA A 250 1.33 -36.28 -20.35
N LEU A 251 2.20 -35.51 -20.99
CA LEU A 251 2.24 -34.04 -20.90
C LEU A 251 1.91 -33.45 -22.26
N SER A 252 1.07 -32.44 -22.26
CA SER A 252 0.77 -31.60 -23.43
C SER A 252 0.96 -30.13 -23.04
N LEU A 253 1.96 -29.48 -23.65
CA LEU A 253 2.19 -28.04 -23.55
C LEU A 253 1.40 -27.35 -24.66
N GLU A 254 0.49 -26.47 -24.31
CA GLU A 254 -0.42 -25.82 -25.24
C GLU A 254 -0.44 -24.31 -25.11
N LYS A 255 -0.65 -23.63 -26.25
CA LYS A 255 -0.93 -22.19 -26.30
C LYS A 255 -2.08 -21.94 -27.25
N ASP A 256 -3.10 -21.21 -26.80
CA ASP A 256 -4.29 -20.86 -27.60
C ASP A 256 -4.93 -22.11 -28.29
N GLY A 257 -4.99 -23.22 -27.55
CA GLY A 257 -5.53 -24.50 -28.02
C GLY A 257 -4.64 -25.27 -29.00
N LYS A 258 -3.40 -24.82 -29.21
CA LYS A 258 -2.44 -25.50 -30.10
C LYS A 258 -1.36 -26.18 -29.28
N VAL A 259 -1.12 -27.45 -29.52
CA VAL A 259 -0.04 -28.22 -28.95
C VAL A 259 1.31 -27.71 -29.46
N ILE A 260 2.17 -27.29 -28.56
CA ILE A 260 3.55 -26.84 -28.82
C ILE A 260 4.51 -28.03 -28.69
N ALA A 261 4.30 -28.85 -27.65
CA ALA A 261 5.05 -30.08 -27.42
C ALA A 261 4.18 -31.06 -26.63
N GLY A 262 4.41 -32.34 -26.75
CA GLY A 262 3.72 -33.36 -25.98
C GLY A 262 4.34 -34.74 -26.16
N GLU A 263 4.29 -35.52 -25.10
CA GLU A 263 4.79 -36.88 -25.05
C GLU A 263 3.99 -37.67 -24.03
N ALA A 264 3.89 -38.97 -24.24
CA ALA A 264 3.36 -39.94 -23.28
C ALA A 264 4.42 -40.96 -22.99
N VAL A 265 4.65 -41.26 -21.72
CA VAL A 265 5.65 -42.23 -21.27
C VAL A 265 5.02 -43.22 -20.30
N LYS A 266 5.64 -44.38 -20.16
CA LYS A 266 5.25 -45.34 -19.13
C LYS A 266 5.41 -44.69 -17.76
N ALA A 267 4.38 -44.80 -16.91
CA ALA A 267 4.37 -44.26 -15.57
C ALA A 267 5.35 -45.01 -14.65
N GLU A 268 6.21 -44.26 -13.99
CA GLU A 268 7.06 -44.68 -12.88
C GLU A 268 6.72 -43.84 -11.65
N ARG A 269 7.10 -44.28 -10.44
CA ARG A 269 6.81 -43.56 -9.20
C ARG A 269 7.33 -42.12 -9.23
N LEU A 270 8.48 -41.92 -9.86
CA LEU A 270 9.03 -40.63 -10.25
C LEU A 270 9.29 -40.67 -11.75
N THR A 271 8.42 -40.00 -12.49
CA THR A 271 8.48 -39.96 -13.95
C THR A 271 9.14 -38.65 -14.40
N TYR A 272 10.11 -38.74 -15.31
CA TYR A 272 10.80 -37.59 -15.89
C TYR A 272 10.49 -37.46 -17.36
N MET A 273 10.26 -36.24 -17.82
CA MET A 273 10.11 -35.88 -19.23
C MET A 273 11.01 -34.66 -19.53
N THR A 274 11.59 -34.62 -20.73
CA THR A 274 12.38 -33.49 -21.20
C THR A 274 11.96 -33.12 -22.60
N PHE A 275 11.59 -31.87 -22.81
CA PHE A 275 11.21 -31.32 -24.10
C PHE A 275 12.27 -30.33 -24.56
N ASP A 276 13.05 -30.70 -25.56
CA ASP A 276 14.16 -29.91 -26.07
C ASP A 276 13.77 -29.04 -27.26
N ASN A 277 14.54 -27.95 -27.46
CA ASN A 277 14.46 -27.05 -28.61
C ASN A 277 13.07 -26.44 -28.81
N LEU A 278 12.40 -26.07 -27.73
CA LEU A 278 11.09 -25.46 -27.77
C LEU A 278 11.13 -24.08 -28.42
N ASP A 279 10.23 -23.85 -29.38
CA ASP A 279 10.00 -22.53 -29.97
C ASP A 279 8.88 -21.81 -29.19
N VAL A 280 9.28 -21.05 -28.21
CA VAL A 280 8.40 -20.42 -27.24
C VAL A 280 8.75 -18.95 -27.05
N THR A 281 7.76 -18.16 -26.65
CA THR A 281 7.91 -16.76 -26.24
C THR A 281 8.12 -16.70 -24.73
N GLU A 282 9.09 -15.90 -24.32
CA GLU A 282 9.41 -15.70 -22.91
C GLU A 282 8.30 -14.96 -22.17
N TRP A 283 8.06 -15.33 -20.92
CA TRP A 283 7.17 -14.62 -20.01
C TRP A 283 7.90 -13.45 -19.35
N ASN A 284 7.24 -12.30 -19.25
CA ASN A 284 7.66 -11.19 -18.39
C ASN A 284 6.45 -10.34 -18.01
N ALA A 285 6.58 -9.44 -17.01
CA ALA A 285 5.44 -8.64 -16.51
C ALA A 285 4.86 -7.64 -17.53
N GLU A 286 5.58 -7.32 -18.61
CA GLU A 286 5.10 -6.43 -19.68
C GLU A 286 4.40 -7.21 -20.81
N ILE A 287 4.82 -8.46 -21.01
CA ILE A 287 4.28 -9.39 -22.03
C ILE A 287 4.13 -10.76 -21.38
N PRO A 288 3.08 -10.98 -20.59
CA PRO A 288 2.90 -12.20 -19.82
C PRO A 288 2.44 -13.37 -20.69
N THR A 289 3.36 -13.92 -21.48
CA THR A 289 3.08 -15.06 -22.32
C THR A 289 3.04 -16.33 -21.51
N VAL A 290 1.84 -16.89 -21.32
CA VAL A 290 1.62 -18.14 -20.59
C VAL A 290 1.25 -19.28 -21.53
N TYR A 291 1.52 -20.49 -21.04
CA TYR A 291 1.20 -21.77 -21.68
C TYR A 291 0.44 -22.62 -20.68
N SER A 292 -0.47 -23.47 -21.15
CA SER A 292 -1.12 -24.51 -20.34
C SER A 292 -0.34 -25.81 -20.47
N ALA A 293 0.23 -26.28 -19.38
CA ALA A 293 0.81 -27.62 -19.31
C ALA A 293 -0.21 -28.57 -18.69
N TYR A 294 -0.78 -29.45 -19.53
CA TYR A 294 -1.70 -30.49 -19.07
C TYR A 294 -0.92 -31.76 -18.77
N ILE A 295 -1.04 -32.28 -17.54
CA ILE A 295 -0.46 -33.56 -17.14
C ILE A 295 -1.63 -34.54 -16.96
N THR A 296 -1.65 -35.61 -17.77
CA THR A 296 -2.75 -36.59 -17.78
C THR A 296 -2.23 -37.97 -17.44
N LEU A 297 -2.84 -38.62 -16.47
CA LEU A 297 -2.58 -40.00 -16.08
C LEU A 297 -3.60 -40.90 -16.77
N TYR A 298 -3.11 -41.90 -17.48
CA TYR A 298 -3.88 -42.94 -18.12
C TYR A 298 -3.68 -44.30 -17.46
N LYS A 299 -4.70 -45.16 -17.47
CA LYS A 299 -4.59 -46.58 -17.11
C LYS A 299 -5.28 -47.44 -18.16
N ASN A 300 -4.53 -48.36 -18.78
CA ASN A 300 -5.01 -49.19 -19.87
C ASN A 300 -5.64 -48.39 -21.03
N GLY A 301 -5.16 -47.15 -21.28
CA GLY A 301 -5.65 -46.28 -22.34
C GLY A 301 -6.83 -45.38 -21.97
N GLU A 302 -7.36 -45.47 -20.73
CA GLU A 302 -8.41 -44.59 -20.22
C GLU A 302 -7.84 -43.48 -19.35
N GLU A 303 -8.33 -42.23 -19.48
CA GLU A 303 -7.96 -41.10 -18.62
C GLU A 303 -8.48 -41.36 -17.20
N LEU A 304 -7.59 -41.24 -16.21
CA LEU A 304 -7.96 -41.32 -14.78
C LEU A 304 -7.97 -39.95 -14.12
N MET A 305 -7.01 -39.11 -14.50
CA MET A 305 -6.80 -37.83 -13.85
C MET A 305 -6.02 -36.90 -14.78
N THR A 306 -6.45 -35.66 -14.87
CA THR A 306 -5.72 -34.60 -15.57
C THR A 306 -5.65 -33.37 -14.69
N LEU A 307 -4.53 -32.68 -14.70
CA LEU A 307 -4.34 -31.38 -14.07
C LEU A 307 -3.74 -30.39 -15.08
N ARG A 308 -3.88 -29.09 -14.80
CA ARG A 308 -3.31 -27.98 -15.56
C ARG A 308 -2.33 -27.18 -14.68
N ASN A 309 -1.18 -26.86 -15.22
CA ASN A 309 -0.32 -25.80 -14.69
C ASN A 309 -0.23 -24.68 -15.71
N ILE A 310 -0.42 -23.43 -15.25
CA ILE A 310 -0.10 -22.24 -16.02
C ILE A 310 1.40 -22.06 -15.92
N THR A 311 2.12 -22.19 -17.03
CA THR A 311 3.57 -22.10 -17.08
C THR A 311 4.05 -21.03 -18.03
N GLY A 312 5.30 -20.61 -17.90
CA GLY A 312 5.97 -19.65 -18.78
C GLY A 312 7.47 -19.84 -18.76
N PHE A 313 8.14 -19.30 -19.74
CA PHE A 313 9.58 -19.47 -19.94
C PHE A 313 10.31 -18.22 -19.51
N LYS A 314 11.16 -18.34 -18.49
CA LYS A 314 11.91 -17.23 -17.90
C LYS A 314 13.32 -17.66 -17.51
N THR A 315 14.22 -16.69 -17.47
CA THR A 315 15.52 -16.82 -16.79
C THR A 315 15.66 -15.70 -15.74
N VAL A 316 16.16 -16.05 -14.57
CA VAL A 316 16.53 -15.10 -13.52
C VAL A 316 18.01 -15.28 -13.22
N GLU A 317 18.77 -14.19 -13.28
CA GLU A 317 20.22 -14.26 -13.06
C GLU A 317 20.73 -13.04 -12.29
N ILE A 318 21.75 -13.25 -11.48
CA ILE A 318 22.53 -12.17 -10.85
C ILE A 318 23.89 -12.09 -11.51
N LYS A 319 24.15 -11.01 -12.26
CA LYS A 319 25.42 -10.73 -12.94
C LYS A 319 26.22 -9.68 -12.15
N GLY A 320 27.12 -10.12 -11.29
CA GLY A 320 27.84 -9.23 -10.38
C GLY A 320 26.91 -8.63 -9.31
N ASN A 321 26.64 -7.33 -9.41
CA ASN A 321 25.71 -6.65 -8.52
C ASN A 321 24.40 -6.23 -9.23
N THR A 322 24.06 -6.89 -10.33
CA THR A 322 22.90 -6.54 -11.15
C THR A 322 21.96 -7.73 -11.28
N PHE A 323 20.68 -7.51 -11.00
CA PHE A 323 19.63 -8.50 -11.19
C PHE A 323 19.09 -8.41 -12.61
N THR A 324 18.98 -9.54 -13.28
CA THR A 324 18.45 -9.63 -14.64
C THR A 324 17.34 -10.67 -14.71
N PHE A 325 16.33 -10.36 -15.54
CA PHE A 325 15.24 -11.24 -15.90
C PHE A 325 15.20 -11.32 -17.43
N ASN A 326 15.23 -12.53 -17.99
CA ASN A 326 15.36 -12.73 -19.44
C ASN A 326 16.47 -11.84 -20.03
N GLU A 327 17.64 -11.85 -19.39
CA GLU A 327 18.84 -11.10 -19.79
C GLU A 327 18.72 -9.57 -19.71
N GLN A 328 17.54 -9.01 -19.30
CA GLN A 328 17.31 -7.58 -19.13
C GLN A 328 17.39 -7.17 -17.67
N VAL A 329 17.95 -5.98 -17.41
CA VAL A 329 17.88 -5.36 -16.09
C VAL A 329 16.47 -4.87 -15.84
N ILE A 330 15.71 -5.50 -14.96
CA ILE A 330 14.36 -5.05 -14.62
C ILE A 330 14.35 -4.10 -13.41
N LYS A 331 13.22 -3.45 -13.19
CA LYS A 331 12.95 -2.65 -12.00
C LYS A 331 11.61 -3.10 -11.41
N PHE A 332 11.62 -3.41 -10.11
CA PHE A 332 10.40 -3.73 -9.38
C PHE A 332 9.65 -2.46 -9.04
N LYS A 333 8.56 -2.19 -9.75
CA LYS A 333 7.55 -1.17 -9.47
C LYS A 333 6.49 -1.83 -8.60
N GLY A 334 6.86 -2.17 -7.37
CA GLY A 334 6.13 -3.10 -6.53
C GLY A 334 5.30 -2.44 -5.45
N VAL A 335 4.42 -3.26 -4.89
CA VAL A 335 3.68 -3.02 -3.65
C VAL A 335 3.82 -4.23 -2.74
N ASN A 336 3.76 -4.01 -1.42
CA ASN A 336 3.53 -5.07 -0.46
C ASN A 336 2.02 -5.36 -0.41
N HIS A 337 1.62 -6.61 -0.32
CA HIS A 337 0.23 -7.02 -0.37
C HIS A 337 -0.11 -7.98 0.75
N HIS A 338 -0.95 -7.53 1.68
CA HIS A 338 -1.61 -8.38 2.66
C HIS A 338 -2.96 -8.90 2.14
N ASP A 339 -3.32 -10.13 2.53
CA ASP A 339 -4.68 -10.64 2.37
C ASP A 339 -5.58 -9.93 3.38
N THR A 340 -6.27 -8.88 2.95
CA THR A 340 -7.14 -8.08 3.81
C THR A 340 -8.38 -7.57 3.10
N ASN A 341 -9.52 -7.67 3.77
CA ASN A 341 -10.80 -7.11 3.33
C ASN A 341 -11.50 -6.48 4.53
N GLY A 342 -12.00 -5.25 4.41
CA GLY A 342 -12.62 -4.52 5.51
C GLY A 342 -13.81 -5.24 6.16
N LYS A 343 -14.53 -6.09 5.42
CA LYS A 343 -15.70 -6.85 5.90
C LYS A 343 -15.33 -8.23 6.44
N THR A 344 -14.45 -8.94 5.75
CA THR A 344 -14.18 -10.37 5.96
C THR A 344 -12.81 -10.67 6.56
N GLY A 345 -11.99 -9.63 6.83
CA GLY A 345 -10.66 -9.78 7.40
C GLY A 345 -9.71 -10.52 6.47
N TYR A 346 -9.14 -11.62 6.91
CA TYR A 346 -8.20 -12.46 6.14
C TYR A 346 -8.83 -13.14 4.92
N VAL A 347 -10.17 -13.23 4.89
CA VAL A 347 -10.87 -13.95 3.83
C VAL A 347 -10.95 -13.07 2.59
N MET A 348 -10.23 -13.46 1.55
CA MET A 348 -10.25 -12.86 0.22
C MET A 348 -10.90 -13.82 -0.77
N THR A 349 -11.75 -13.29 -1.65
CA THR A 349 -12.34 -14.06 -2.75
C THR A 349 -11.48 -13.94 -4.01
N PHE A 350 -11.74 -14.77 -5.02
CA PHE A 350 -11.12 -14.64 -6.34
C PHE A 350 -11.33 -13.24 -6.92
N ASP A 351 -12.53 -12.64 -6.73
CA ASP A 351 -12.85 -11.30 -7.21
C ASP A 351 -12.04 -10.21 -6.51
N ASP A 352 -11.78 -10.38 -5.20
CA ASP A 352 -10.94 -9.44 -4.44
C ASP A 352 -9.50 -9.47 -4.97
N TYR A 353 -8.92 -10.66 -5.15
CA TYR A 353 -7.56 -10.81 -5.70
C TYR A 353 -7.47 -10.29 -7.14
N GLU A 354 -8.44 -10.62 -8.00
CA GLU A 354 -8.45 -10.14 -9.38
C GLU A 354 -8.58 -8.62 -9.45
N LYS A 355 -9.39 -8.02 -8.57
CA LYS A 355 -9.53 -6.56 -8.43
C LYS A 355 -8.20 -5.93 -8.06
N ASP A 356 -7.51 -6.46 -7.04
CA ASP A 356 -6.21 -5.94 -6.58
C ASP A 356 -5.16 -6.04 -7.68
N VAL A 357 -5.04 -7.18 -8.34
CA VAL A 357 -4.10 -7.39 -9.46
C VAL A 357 -4.37 -6.41 -10.61
N LYS A 358 -5.62 -6.21 -10.99
CA LYS A 358 -6.02 -5.27 -12.06
C LYS A 358 -5.69 -3.82 -11.69
N LEU A 359 -6.00 -3.42 -10.45
CA LEU A 359 -5.70 -2.06 -9.98
C LEU A 359 -4.19 -1.81 -9.87
N ILE A 360 -3.40 -2.76 -9.37
CA ILE A 360 -1.94 -2.64 -9.33
C ILE A 360 -1.40 -2.41 -10.74
N LYS A 361 -1.91 -3.13 -11.74
CA LYS A 361 -1.55 -2.93 -13.15
C LYS A 361 -2.01 -1.57 -13.69
N GLU A 362 -3.22 -1.15 -13.36
CA GLU A 362 -3.79 0.15 -13.74
C GLU A 362 -2.95 1.32 -13.19
N TYR A 363 -2.41 1.17 -11.97
CA TYR A 363 -1.49 2.13 -11.38
C TYR A 363 -0.02 1.91 -11.77
N ASN A 364 0.24 1.22 -12.91
CA ASN A 364 1.56 0.98 -13.50
C ASN A 364 2.50 0.12 -12.64
N GLY A 365 1.98 -0.61 -11.64
CA GLY A 365 2.72 -1.60 -10.88
C GLY A 365 3.08 -2.81 -11.74
N ASN A 366 4.20 -3.46 -11.41
CA ASN A 366 4.65 -4.68 -12.09
C ASN A 366 5.09 -5.79 -11.14
N ALA A 367 4.99 -5.58 -9.83
CA ALA A 367 5.44 -6.54 -8.84
C ALA A 367 4.60 -6.52 -7.56
N ILE A 368 4.52 -7.66 -6.90
CA ILE A 368 3.97 -7.84 -5.56
C ILE A 368 5.02 -8.56 -4.71
N ARG A 369 5.26 -8.07 -3.47
CA ARG A 369 5.82 -8.88 -2.39
C ARG A 369 4.64 -9.39 -1.57
N THR A 370 4.57 -10.71 -1.39
CA THR A 370 3.50 -11.34 -0.63
C THR A 370 3.77 -11.20 0.86
N SER A 371 3.50 -10.03 1.38
CA SER A 371 3.77 -9.68 2.78
C SER A 371 2.69 -10.25 3.70
N HIS A 372 3.00 -11.09 4.70
CA HIS A 372 4.33 -11.68 4.94
C HIS A 372 4.15 -13.20 5.03
N TYR A 373 3.52 -13.78 4.01
CA TYR A 373 3.14 -15.20 3.92
C TYR A 373 2.74 -15.59 2.49
N PRO A 374 2.75 -16.88 2.14
CA PRO A 374 2.20 -17.35 0.87
C PRO A 374 0.69 -17.04 0.77
N PRO A 375 0.22 -16.30 -0.27
CA PRO A 375 -1.19 -15.94 -0.43
C PRO A 375 -2.03 -17.16 -0.85
N ASP A 376 -3.36 -16.99 -1.06
CA ASP A 376 -4.14 -18.04 -1.74
C ASP A 376 -3.51 -18.31 -3.12
N PRO A 377 -3.42 -19.57 -3.57
CA PRO A 377 -2.85 -19.93 -4.88
C PRO A 377 -3.43 -19.17 -6.07
N CYS A 378 -4.65 -18.66 -5.95
CA CYS A 378 -5.27 -17.89 -7.05
C CYS A 378 -4.54 -16.56 -7.33
N LEU A 379 -3.95 -15.89 -6.32
CA LEU A 379 -3.16 -14.67 -6.54
C LEU A 379 -1.94 -14.97 -7.42
N ILE A 380 -1.25 -16.08 -7.17
CA ILE A 380 -0.08 -16.49 -7.95
C ILE A 380 -0.47 -16.77 -9.41
N ALA A 381 -1.56 -17.50 -9.63
CA ALA A 381 -2.07 -17.78 -10.97
C ALA A 381 -2.56 -16.51 -11.72
N LEU A 382 -3.16 -15.57 -10.99
CA LEU A 382 -3.50 -14.25 -11.53
C LEU A 382 -2.25 -13.44 -11.89
N ALA A 383 -1.21 -13.48 -11.04
CA ALA A 383 0.07 -12.82 -11.33
C ALA A 383 0.75 -13.37 -12.58
N ASP A 384 0.71 -14.69 -12.80
CA ASP A 384 1.17 -15.31 -14.06
C ASP A 384 0.44 -14.74 -15.27
N THR A 385 -0.88 -14.61 -15.16
CA THR A 385 -1.76 -14.25 -16.29
C THR A 385 -1.73 -12.75 -16.58
N TYR A 386 -1.76 -11.91 -15.56
CA TYR A 386 -1.77 -10.45 -15.70
C TYR A 386 -0.37 -9.82 -15.80
N GLY A 387 0.68 -10.59 -15.50
CA GLY A 387 2.06 -10.14 -15.59
C GLY A 387 2.50 -9.29 -14.39
N LEU A 388 2.65 -9.94 -13.23
CA LEU A 388 3.24 -9.34 -12.04
C LEU A 388 4.41 -10.21 -11.57
N TYR A 389 5.56 -9.60 -11.31
CA TYR A 389 6.67 -10.27 -10.64
C TYR A 389 6.31 -10.53 -9.19
N ILE A 390 6.49 -11.74 -8.72
CA ILE A 390 6.23 -12.11 -7.33
C ILE A 390 7.55 -12.30 -6.57
N VAL A 391 7.66 -11.61 -5.44
CA VAL A 391 8.59 -11.93 -4.37
C VAL A 391 7.79 -12.72 -3.34
N ASP A 392 7.92 -14.05 -3.39
CA ASP A 392 7.11 -14.97 -2.59
C ASP A 392 7.75 -15.16 -1.21
N GLU A 393 6.97 -14.91 -0.14
CA GLU A 393 7.51 -14.83 1.21
C GLU A 393 6.97 -15.92 2.12
N ALA A 394 7.88 -16.53 2.88
CA ALA A 394 7.55 -17.54 3.86
C ALA A 394 6.85 -16.92 5.08
N ASP A 395 5.86 -17.62 5.62
CA ASP A 395 5.07 -17.24 6.80
C ASP A 395 5.92 -17.26 8.08
N ILE A 396 6.86 -16.32 8.19
CA ILE A 396 7.84 -16.23 9.26
C ILE A 396 8.03 -14.77 9.68
N GLU A 397 7.50 -14.42 10.85
CA GLU A 397 7.80 -13.15 11.51
C GLU A 397 7.87 -13.32 13.02
N THR A 398 8.94 -12.79 13.64
CA THR A 398 9.17 -12.89 15.09
C THR A 398 9.41 -11.53 15.74
N HIS A 399 8.88 -10.46 15.16
CA HIS A 399 9.10 -9.08 15.60
C HIS A 399 8.75 -8.88 17.09
N GLY A 400 7.72 -9.55 17.59
CA GLY A 400 7.32 -9.54 18.99
C GLY A 400 8.42 -9.97 19.97
N ALA A 401 9.44 -10.71 19.55
CA ALA A 401 10.58 -11.07 20.38
C ALA A 401 11.46 -9.85 20.77
N PHE A 402 11.33 -8.70 20.11
CA PHE A 402 11.96 -7.46 20.49
C PHE A 402 11.47 -6.94 21.85
N PHE A 403 10.23 -7.27 22.23
CA PHE A 403 9.57 -6.80 23.45
C PHE A 403 9.70 -7.79 24.62
N ALA A 404 9.28 -7.35 25.81
CA ALA A 404 9.19 -8.23 26.98
C ALA A 404 8.20 -9.39 26.72
N PRO A 405 8.48 -10.60 27.24
CA PRO A 405 9.58 -10.93 28.14
C PRO A 405 10.90 -11.26 27.45
N HIS A 406 10.95 -11.29 26.10
CA HIS A 406 12.13 -11.73 25.35
C HIS A 406 13.24 -10.68 25.29
N ASN A 407 12.88 -9.43 24.97
CA ASN A 407 13.78 -8.27 24.83
C ASN A 407 14.99 -8.48 23.88
N ASP A 408 14.84 -9.35 22.90
CA ASP A 408 15.85 -9.67 21.89
C ASP A 408 15.18 -10.24 20.63
N ILE A 409 15.15 -9.46 19.56
CA ILE A 409 14.58 -9.87 18.28
C ILE A 409 15.22 -11.15 17.70
N ASN A 410 16.47 -11.43 18.09
CA ASN A 410 17.20 -12.62 17.64
C ASN A 410 16.90 -13.88 18.46
N LYS A 411 16.10 -13.75 19.51
CA LYS A 411 15.86 -14.81 20.50
C LYS A 411 15.39 -16.12 19.87
N ILE A 412 14.51 -16.03 18.87
CA ILE A 412 13.94 -17.18 18.21
C ILE A 412 14.83 -17.62 17.04
N SER A 413 15.18 -16.71 16.15
CA SER A 413 15.95 -17.01 14.93
C SER A 413 17.37 -17.54 15.16
N HIS A 414 17.97 -17.29 16.33
CA HIS A 414 19.29 -17.84 16.68
C HIS A 414 19.22 -19.18 17.41
N ASP A 415 18.08 -19.60 17.90
CA ASP A 415 17.89 -20.92 18.52
C ASP A 415 17.51 -21.95 17.45
N LEU A 416 18.47 -22.76 17.02
CA LEU A 416 18.29 -23.80 15.99
C LEU A 416 17.22 -24.86 16.34
N LYS A 417 16.67 -24.87 17.55
CA LYS A 417 15.50 -25.67 17.85
C LYS A 417 14.27 -25.24 17.07
N TRP A 418 14.22 -23.97 16.65
CA TRP A 418 13.16 -23.41 15.79
C TRP A 418 13.37 -23.72 14.30
N ALA A 419 14.58 -24.09 13.87
CA ALA A 419 14.87 -24.32 12.46
C ALA A 419 13.94 -25.29 11.73
N PRO A 420 13.44 -26.39 12.36
CA PRO A 420 12.43 -27.24 11.71
C PRO A 420 11.16 -26.50 11.30
N ARG A 421 10.64 -25.59 12.16
CA ARG A 421 9.46 -24.76 11.86
C ARG A 421 9.72 -23.75 10.73
N TYR A 422 10.87 -23.09 10.74
CA TYR A 422 11.30 -22.21 9.66
C TYR A 422 11.38 -22.99 8.33
N LEU A 423 12.02 -24.14 8.35
CA LEU A 423 12.22 -24.96 7.15
C LEU A 423 10.92 -25.55 6.61
N ASP A 424 9.98 -25.97 7.47
CA ASP A 424 8.67 -26.48 7.02
C ASP A 424 7.91 -25.39 6.25
N ARG A 425 7.86 -24.16 6.78
CA ARG A 425 7.19 -23.00 6.15
C ARG A 425 7.79 -22.66 4.79
N VAL A 426 9.14 -22.60 4.70
CA VAL A 426 9.85 -22.34 3.44
C VAL A 426 9.65 -23.47 2.43
N LYS A 427 9.69 -24.75 2.88
CA LYS A 427 9.45 -25.88 1.98
C LYS A 427 8.03 -25.86 1.40
N ARG A 428 7.01 -25.59 2.22
CA ARG A 428 5.62 -25.57 1.76
C ARG A 428 5.37 -24.47 0.76
N MET A 429 5.90 -23.25 0.98
CA MET A 429 5.89 -22.16 0.01
C MET A 429 6.57 -22.62 -1.30
N TYR A 430 7.81 -23.11 -1.22
CA TYR A 430 8.58 -23.53 -2.38
C TYR A 430 7.88 -24.63 -3.20
N TYR A 431 7.43 -25.72 -2.56
CA TYR A 431 6.80 -26.84 -3.28
C TYR A 431 5.51 -26.41 -3.94
N ARG A 432 4.72 -25.55 -3.28
CA ARG A 432 3.45 -25.07 -3.81
C ARG A 432 3.64 -24.23 -5.07
N ASP A 433 4.63 -23.32 -5.10
CA ASP A 433 4.70 -22.24 -6.09
C ASP A 433 5.87 -22.34 -7.08
N ARG A 434 6.76 -23.33 -6.94
CA ARG A 434 8.00 -23.48 -7.73
C ARG A 434 7.82 -23.55 -9.25
N SER A 435 6.64 -23.92 -9.75
CA SER A 435 6.38 -24.09 -11.19
C SER A 435 5.78 -22.83 -11.84
N HIS A 436 5.58 -21.73 -11.10
CA HIS A 436 4.97 -20.50 -11.58
C HIS A 436 5.98 -19.54 -12.20
N PRO A 437 5.73 -18.99 -13.41
CA PRO A 437 6.65 -18.07 -14.07
C PRO A 437 6.76 -16.71 -13.38
N CYS A 438 5.76 -16.27 -12.62
CA CYS A 438 5.79 -14.99 -11.90
C CYS A 438 6.75 -14.96 -10.71
N ILE A 439 7.13 -16.10 -10.14
CA ILE A 439 8.06 -16.16 -9.01
C ILE A 439 9.46 -15.71 -9.47
N THR A 440 9.93 -14.60 -8.90
CA THR A 440 11.21 -13.98 -9.26
C THR A 440 12.26 -14.06 -8.16
N MET A 441 11.79 -14.21 -6.93
CA MET A 441 12.66 -14.25 -5.75
C MET A 441 11.94 -14.95 -4.61
N TRP A 442 12.68 -15.74 -3.83
CA TRP A 442 12.20 -16.32 -2.58
C TRP A 442 12.58 -15.40 -1.41
N SER A 443 11.65 -15.17 -0.50
CA SER A 443 11.88 -14.43 0.74
C SER A 443 11.74 -15.34 1.96
N LEU A 444 12.72 -15.27 2.86
CA LEU A 444 12.79 -16.13 4.04
C LEU A 444 12.01 -15.58 5.25
N GLY A 445 11.07 -14.70 5.01
CA GLY A 445 10.22 -14.07 6.03
C GLY A 445 10.54 -12.61 6.26
N ASN A 446 9.90 -12.05 7.27
CA ASN A 446 9.93 -10.64 7.64
C ASN A 446 10.37 -10.48 9.08
N GLU A 447 11.05 -9.38 9.44
CA GLU A 447 11.36 -8.88 10.78
C GLU A 447 11.55 -9.96 11.87
N ALA A 448 12.21 -11.05 11.51
CA ALA A 448 12.48 -12.20 12.37
C ALA A 448 13.90 -12.16 12.99
N GLY A 449 14.52 -11.00 13.02
CA GLY A 449 15.83 -10.79 13.61
C GLY A 449 16.95 -11.49 12.84
N GLY A 450 17.75 -12.30 13.51
CA GLY A 450 19.01 -12.85 13.11
C GLY A 450 19.10 -13.68 11.84
N TYR A 451 19.77 -14.86 11.92
CA TYR A 451 20.17 -15.54 10.69
C TYR A 451 20.29 -17.08 10.84
N ALA A 452 20.37 -17.64 12.03
CA ALA A 452 20.76 -19.05 12.15
C ALA A 452 19.69 -20.00 11.57
N CYS A 453 18.41 -19.73 11.79
CA CYS A 453 17.31 -20.50 11.21
C CYS A 453 17.14 -20.18 9.71
N GLN A 454 17.29 -18.89 9.34
CA GLN A 454 17.23 -18.49 7.94
C GLN A 454 18.39 -19.06 7.11
N ASP A 455 19.62 -19.22 7.69
CA ASP A 455 20.72 -19.89 7.02
C ASP A 455 20.36 -21.33 6.62
N VAL A 456 19.65 -22.08 7.47
CA VAL A 456 19.17 -23.44 7.16
C VAL A 456 18.20 -23.41 5.98
N CYS A 457 17.31 -22.43 5.95
CA CYS A 457 16.35 -22.25 4.85
C CYS A 457 17.04 -21.81 3.55
N TYR A 458 17.99 -20.88 3.65
CA TYR A 458 18.78 -20.44 2.50
C TYR A 458 19.57 -21.59 1.87
N ASP A 459 20.26 -22.38 2.70
CA ASP A 459 21.06 -23.52 2.22
C ASP A 459 20.15 -24.53 1.49
N TYR A 460 18.95 -24.80 2.03
CA TYR A 460 17.97 -25.68 1.39
C TYR A 460 17.53 -25.17 0.02
N LEU A 461 17.10 -23.89 -0.09
CA LEU A 461 16.67 -23.31 -1.36
C LEU A 461 17.82 -23.22 -2.37
N HIS A 462 19.02 -22.85 -1.90
CA HIS A 462 20.20 -22.73 -2.75
C HIS A 462 20.64 -24.08 -3.33
N GLU A 463 20.44 -25.19 -2.62
CA GLU A 463 20.69 -26.55 -3.11
C GLU A 463 19.56 -27.05 -4.04
N THR A 464 18.32 -26.67 -3.76
CA THR A 464 17.13 -27.23 -4.45
C THR A 464 16.72 -26.42 -5.67
N CYS A 465 16.84 -25.09 -5.61
CA CYS A 465 16.41 -24.14 -6.64
C CYS A 465 17.40 -22.98 -6.82
N PRO A 466 18.65 -23.26 -7.24
CA PRO A 466 19.68 -22.23 -7.38
C PRO A 466 19.39 -21.18 -8.45
N GLU A 467 18.45 -21.43 -9.33
CA GLU A 467 18.04 -20.53 -10.41
C GLU A 467 17.16 -19.36 -9.97
N ILE A 468 16.50 -19.42 -8.81
CA ILE A 468 15.69 -18.34 -8.27
C ILE A 468 16.40 -17.77 -7.04
N PRO A 469 16.78 -16.48 -7.05
CA PRO A 469 17.50 -15.87 -5.93
C PRO A 469 16.67 -15.81 -4.65
N THR A 470 17.38 -15.83 -3.53
CA THR A 470 16.81 -15.76 -2.20
C THR A 470 17.25 -14.48 -1.48
N HIS A 471 16.35 -13.80 -0.80
CA HIS A 471 16.65 -12.69 0.09
C HIS A 471 16.03 -12.87 1.48
N TYR A 472 16.55 -12.09 2.41
CA TYR A 472 15.98 -11.82 3.73
C TYR A 472 16.58 -10.50 4.24
N GLU A 473 15.73 -9.54 4.63
CA GLU A 473 16.16 -8.19 4.99
C GLU A 473 17.02 -8.15 6.27
N GLY A 474 16.62 -8.90 7.30
CA GLY A 474 17.27 -8.86 8.62
C GLY A 474 18.72 -9.30 8.63
N VAL A 475 19.18 -10.12 7.66
CA VAL A 475 20.54 -10.64 7.64
C VAL A 475 21.60 -9.56 7.44
N ILE A 476 21.27 -8.45 6.78
CA ILE A 476 22.21 -7.36 6.51
C ILE A 476 22.58 -6.58 7.78
N HIS A 477 21.69 -6.57 8.79
CA HIS A 477 21.91 -5.92 10.07
C HIS A 477 22.81 -6.75 11.01
N THR A 478 23.20 -7.95 10.58
CA THR A 478 24.12 -8.84 11.29
C THR A 478 25.54 -8.72 10.75
N LYS A 479 26.50 -9.44 11.34
CA LYS A 479 27.86 -9.58 10.80
C LYS A 479 27.97 -10.70 9.76
N ARG A 480 26.87 -11.32 9.42
CA ARG A 480 26.80 -12.43 8.46
C ARG A 480 26.83 -11.91 7.02
N LYS A 481 26.99 -12.83 6.12
CA LYS A 481 26.92 -12.66 4.68
C LYS A 481 25.46 -12.40 4.29
N ALA A 482 25.22 -11.37 3.48
CA ALA A 482 23.94 -11.22 2.80
C ALA A 482 23.71 -12.40 1.84
N TYR A 483 22.46 -12.79 1.64
CA TYR A 483 22.08 -13.86 0.72
C TYR A 483 22.31 -13.43 -0.75
N ASP A 484 21.48 -13.82 -1.71
CA ASP A 484 21.74 -13.48 -3.12
C ASP A 484 21.52 -12.01 -3.42
N VAL A 485 20.54 -11.39 -2.76
CA VAL A 485 20.16 -9.99 -2.89
C VAL A 485 20.33 -9.29 -1.54
N VAL A 486 20.85 -8.07 -1.56
CA VAL A 486 20.82 -7.17 -0.39
C VAL A 486 19.45 -6.51 -0.35
N SER A 487 18.70 -6.77 0.69
CA SER A 487 17.40 -6.18 0.92
C SER A 487 17.46 -5.22 2.11
N ASP A 488 16.69 -4.14 2.08
CA ASP A 488 16.62 -3.13 3.14
C ASP A 488 15.22 -2.55 3.24
N MET A 489 14.86 -2.06 4.42
CA MET A 489 13.60 -1.39 4.69
C MET A 489 13.85 0.09 4.95
N TYR A 490 13.05 0.94 4.33
CA TYR A 490 13.00 2.39 4.56
C TYR A 490 14.36 3.11 4.59
N PRO A 491 15.33 2.78 3.71
CA PRO A 491 16.58 3.53 3.67
C PRO A 491 16.33 4.97 3.24
N THR A 492 17.14 5.89 3.74
CA THR A 492 17.09 7.27 3.25
C THR A 492 17.45 7.35 1.76
N HIS A 493 16.84 8.26 1.01
CA HIS A 493 17.20 8.50 -0.39
C HIS A 493 18.72 8.69 -0.60
N ALA A 494 19.37 9.41 0.33
CA ALA A 494 20.83 9.57 0.30
C ALA A 494 21.60 8.24 0.46
N GLN A 495 21.07 7.26 1.17
CA GLN A 495 21.66 5.91 1.25
C GLN A 495 21.49 5.19 -0.09
N VAL A 496 20.31 5.21 -0.68
CA VAL A 496 20.02 4.61 -2.00
C VAL A 496 20.96 5.18 -3.07
N GLU A 497 21.13 6.50 -3.12
CA GLU A 497 22.11 7.16 -4.02
C GLU A 497 23.53 6.65 -3.79
N ARG A 498 23.98 6.52 -2.53
CA ARG A 498 25.33 5.98 -2.22
C ARG A 498 25.47 4.53 -2.63
N VAL A 499 24.45 3.69 -2.49
CA VAL A 499 24.46 2.31 -2.97
C VAL A 499 24.55 2.28 -4.49
N GLY A 500 23.73 3.07 -5.18
CA GLY A 500 23.74 3.19 -6.63
C GLY A 500 25.10 3.60 -7.17
N MET A 501 25.76 4.57 -6.53
CA MET A 501 27.13 5.02 -6.87
C MET A 501 28.24 4.04 -6.45
N GLY A 502 27.94 2.95 -5.72
CA GLY A 502 28.94 2.03 -5.17
C GLY A 502 29.81 2.63 -4.04
N THR A 503 29.35 3.74 -3.42
CA THR A 503 30.09 4.44 -2.35
C THR A 503 29.59 4.11 -0.94
N GLN A 504 28.45 3.41 -0.81
CA GLN A 504 27.92 2.96 0.47
C GLN A 504 28.94 2.02 1.15
N ARG A 505 29.11 2.20 2.47
CA ARG A 505 29.96 1.32 3.29
C ARG A 505 29.34 -0.07 3.40
N GLY A 506 30.18 -1.09 3.37
CA GLY A 506 29.77 -2.49 3.42
C GLY A 506 30.03 -3.22 2.10
N LYS A 507 30.63 -4.42 2.19
CA LYS A 507 31.02 -5.24 1.00
C LYS A 507 29.81 -5.60 0.15
N TRP A 508 28.72 -5.96 0.80
CA TRP A 508 27.53 -6.51 0.15
C TRP A 508 26.81 -5.49 -0.73
N TYR A 509 26.72 -4.22 -0.31
CA TYR A 509 26.17 -3.12 -1.11
C TYR A 509 26.92 -2.86 -2.43
N LYS A 510 28.12 -3.41 -2.58
CA LYS A 510 28.96 -3.25 -3.79
C LYS A 510 28.97 -4.47 -4.69
N THR A 511 28.64 -5.64 -4.15
CA THR A 511 28.82 -6.93 -4.82
C THR A 511 27.54 -7.67 -5.14
N LYS A 512 26.42 -7.19 -4.63
CA LYS A 512 25.08 -7.79 -4.81
C LYS A 512 24.08 -6.74 -5.27
N PRO A 513 23.02 -7.13 -5.97
CA PRO A 513 21.92 -6.22 -6.29
C PRO A 513 21.23 -5.74 -5.02
N TYR A 514 20.59 -4.56 -5.08
CA TYR A 514 19.96 -3.90 -3.96
C TYR A 514 18.47 -3.72 -4.20
N PHE A 515 17.65 -4.28 -3.33
CA PHE A 515 16.20 -4.30 -3.35
C PHE A 515 15.63 -3.62 -2.11
N LEU A 516 14.62 -2.78 -2.27
CA LEU A 516 13.87 -2.24 -1.15
C LEU A 516 12.60 -3.06 -0.95
N CYS A 517 12.66 -4.03 -0.03
CA CYS A 517 11.48 -4.84 0.25
C CYS A 517 10.34 -4.00 0.82
N GLU A 518 10.68 -2.88 1.51
CA GLU A 518 9.74 -1.87 1.96
C GLU A 518 10.36 -0.48 1.79
N TYR A 519 9.58 0.45 1.24
CA TYR A 519 9.97 1.86 1.14
C TYR A 519 8.74 2.75 0.96
N VAL A 520 8.91 4.06 1.13
CA VAL A 520 7.89 5.11 0.99
C VAL A 520 6.55 4.71 1.61
N HIS A 521 6.58 4.52 2.95
CA HIS A 521 5.41 4.13 3.74
C HIS A 521 4.21 5.03 3.45
N ALA A 522 3.08 4.46 3.00
CA ALA A 522 1.97 5.20 2.41
C ALA A 522 0.91 5.68 3.41
N MET A 523 1.19 5.56 4.70
CA MET A 523 0.25 5.90 5.77
C MET A 523 -0.25 7.34 5.68
N GLY A 524 -1.57 7.50 5.52
CA GLY A 524 -2.24 8.79 5.48
C GLY A 524 -1.93 9.62 4.25
N PHE A 525 -1.76 10.96 4.43
CA PHE A 525 -1.47 11.88 3.33
C PHE A 525 -0.02 11.76 2.86
N GLY A 526 0.22 10.95 1.84
CA GLY A 526 1.52 10.60 1.26
C GLY A 526 1.44 9.44 0.28
N PRO A 527 2.59 8.82 -0.08
CA PRO A 527 3.96 9.07 0.40
C PRO A 527 4.70 10.18 -0.35
N GLY A 528 5.55 10.93 0.37
CA GLY A 528 6.37 11.99 -0.24
C GLY A 528 7.67 11.48 -0.85
N ALA A 529 8.22 12.26 -1.79
CA ALA A 529 9.53 12.07 -2.41
C ALA A 529 9.71 10.76 -3.22
N MET A 530 8.62 10.15 -3.67
CA MET A 530 8.67 8.90 -4.44
C MET A 530 9.41 9.08 -5.78
N GLU A 531 9.24 10.19 -6.46
CA GLU A 531 9.90 10.51 -7.75
C GLU A 531 11.44 10.51 -7.61
N GLU A 532 11.98 11.04 -6.50
CA GLU A 532 13.42 11.10 -6.25
C GLU A 532 14.04 9.70 -6.09
N TYR A 533 13.33 8.77 -5.43
CA TYR A 533 13.77 7.37 -5.40
C TYR A 533 13.81 6.77 -6.80
N TRP A 534 12.79 7.05 -7.64
CA TRP A 534 12.72 6.50 -8.99
C TRP A 534 13.72 7.12 -9.95
N ASP A 535 14.10 8.38 -9.78
CA ASP A 535 15.24 8.98 -10.48
C ASP A 535 16.54 8.20 -10.21
N SER A 536 16.74 7.77 -8.95
CA SER A 536 17.90 6.94 -8.58
C SER A 536 17.80 5.51 -9.14
N PHE A 537 16.62 4.87 -9.07
CA PHE A 537 16.43 3.52 -9.59
C PHE A 537 16.65 3.43 -11.11
N TYR A 538 16.19 4.42 -11.88
CA TYR A 538 16.44 4.44 -13.31
C TYR A 538 17.90 4.75 -13.68
N LYS A 539 18.62 5.46 -12.82
CA LYS A 539 20.00 5.88 -13.05
C LYS A 539 21.03 4.75 -12.83
N TYR A 540 20.77 3.82 -11.94
CA TYR A 540 21.72 2.82 -11.52
C TYR A 540 21.17 1.38 -11.68
N ASP A 541 21.91 0.52 -12.42
CA ASP A 541 21.44 -0.83 -12.72
C ASP A 541 21.45 -1.77 -11.50
N ASN A 542 22.32 -1.52 -10.54
CA ASN A 542 22.39 -2.30 -9.30
C ASN A 542 21.26 -2.04 -8.31
N LEU A 543 20.43 -1.03 -8.54
CA LEU A 543 19.21 -0.75 -7.78
C LEU A 543 18.04 -1.45 -8.44
N MET A 544 17.41 -2.40 -7.75
CA MET A 544 16.30 -3.19 -8.29
C MET A 544 14.95 -2.47 -8.28
N GLY A 545 14.80 -1.36 -7.56
CA GLY A 545 13.51 -0.77 -7.20
C GLY A 545 13.04 -1.28 -5.85
N GLY A 546 11.73 -1.42 -5.65
CA GLY A 546 11.21 -1.89 -4.37
C GLY A 546 9.70 -2.01 -4.35
N CYS A 547 9.17 -2.41 -3.17
CA CYS A 547 7.75 -2.54 -2.91
C CYS A 547 7.29 -1.47 -1.91
N ILE A 548 6.29 -0.68 -2.28
CA ILE A 548 5.68 0.33 -1.41
C ILE A 548 5.01 -0.39 -0.23
N TRP A 549 5.17 0.06 0.97
CA TRP A 549 4.38 -0.34 2.11
C TRP A 549 3.21 0.61 2.26
N GLU A 550 1.96 0.22 2.06
CA GLU A 550 1.51 -1.04 1.48
C GLU A 550 0.35 -0.83 0.50
N TRP A 551 -0.28 -1.91 0.02
CA TRP A 551 -1.33 -1.82 -0.99
C TRP A 551 -2.64 -1.27 -0.46
N ALA A 552 -3.20 -1.85 0.61
CA ALA A 552 -4.55 -1.51 1.07
C ALA A 552 -4.63 -1.26 2.57
N ASP A 553 -5.41 -0.27 2.98
CA ASP A 553 -5.73 -0.02 4.38
C ASP A 553 -6.37 -1.25 5.04
N HIS A 554 -5.88 -1.62 6.22
CA HIS A 554 -6.51 -2.60 7.09
C HIS A 554 -7.46 -1.88 8.05
N ALA A 555 -8.76 -2.04 7.88
CA ALA A 555 -9.75 -1.50 8.78
C ALA A 555 -10.95 -2.45 8.88
N VAL A 556 -11.72 -2.34 9.95
CA VAL A 556 -12.96 -3.08 10.12
C VAL A 556 -14.11 -2.22 9.65
N TYR A 557 -14.86 -2.70 8.66
CA TYR A 557 -16.03 -2.02 8.13
C TYR A 557 -17.27 -2.30 8.99
N HIS A 558 -18.05 -1.27 9.27
CA HIS A 558 -19.32 -1.36 9.99
C HIS A 558 -20.45 -0.69 9.20
N ALA A 559 -21.47 -1.47 8.82
CA ALA A 559 -22.63 -0.93 8.11
C ALA A 559 -23.51 -0.03 9.01
N ASP A 560 -23.61 -0.35 10.31
CA ASP A 560 -24.49 0.27 11.28
C ASP A 560 -23.75 0.62 12.58
N GLY A 561 -22.60 1.26 12.48
CA GLY A 561 -21.80 1.68 13.64
C GLY A 561 -21.73 3.19 13.82
N PRO A 562 -21.16 3.68 14.94
CA PRO A 562 -20.86 5.10 15.10
C PRO A 562 -19.76 5.57 14.13
N TYR A 563 -18.95 4.66 13.65
CA TYR A 563 -17.88 4.85 12.68
C TYR A 563 -18.04 3.85 11.54
N GLU A 564 -17.85 4.30 10.30
CA GLU A 564 -17.89 3.43 9.12
C GLU A 564 -16.70 2.45 9.13
N TYR A 565 -15.53 2.94 9.53
CA TYR A 565 -14.32 2.15 9.67
C TYR A 565 -13.70 2.34 11.05
N THR A 566 -13.23 1.23 11.61
CA THR A 566 -12.50 1.20 12.88
C THR A 566 -11.12 0.56 12.70
N TYR A 567 -10.20 0.91 13.61
CA TYR A 567 -8.82 0.46 13.62
C TYR A 567 -8.37 0.06 15.05
N GLY A 568 -7.10 -0.16 15.27
CA GLY A 568 -6.58 -0.63 16.57
C GLY A 568 -6.91 0.32 17.71
N GLY A 569 -7.46 -0.24 18.81
CA GLY A 569 -7.91 0.48 20.00
C GLY A 569 -9.42 0.74 20.05
N ASP A 570 -10.15 0.52 18.95
CA ASP A 570 -11.59 0.80 18.89
C ASP A 570 -12.46 -0.35 19.40
N HIS A 571 -11.89 -1.54 19.57
CA HIS A 571 -12.61 -2.77 19.88
C HIS A 571 -12.49 -3.18 21.37
N GLY A 572 -11.85 -2.33 22.20
CA GLY A 572 -11.69 -2.56 23.64
C GLY A 572 -10.43 -3.37 24.00
N GLU A 573 -9.57 -3.63 23.04
CA GLU A 573 -8.29 -4.29 23.23
C GLU A 573 -7.35 -3.43 24.10
N LYS A 574 -6.61 -4.10 25.00
CA LYS A 574 -5.67 -3.41 25.92
C LYS A 574 -4.32 -3.10 25.28
N LYS A 575 -3.89 -3.97 24.37
CA LYS A 575 -2.70 -3.79 23.54
C LYS A 575 -3.15 -3.52 22.12
N HIS A 576 -2.69 -2.43 21.53
CA HIS A 576 -2.97 -2.07 20.15
C HIS A 576 -1.96 -1.04 19.65
N ASP A 577 -1.78 -0.97 18.34
CA ASP A 577 -0.90 0.01 17.69
C ASP A 577 -1.67 1.12 16.92
N GLY A 578 -2.96 1.31 17.28
CA GLY A 578 -3.78 2.43 16.79
C GLY A 578 -4.06 2.33 15.31
N ASN A 579 -3.95 3.47 14.62
CA ASN A 579 -4.17 3.56 13.17
C ASN A 579 -2.97 3.14 12.31
N PHE A 580 -2.00 2.40 12.86
CA PHE A 580 -0.82 1.98 12.08
C PHE A 580 -1.19 1.00 10.96
N CYS A 581 -2.35 0.35 11.06
CA CYS A 581 -2.94 -0.49 10.02
C CYS A 581 -3.64 0.27 8.89
N VAL A 582 -3.73 1.61 8.96
CA VAL A 582 -4.34 2.45 7.93
C VAL A 582 -3.21 3.12 7.16
N ASP A 583 -2.52 2.35 6.34
CA ASP A 583 -1.27 2.73 5.67
C ASP A 583 -1.20 2.29 4.19
N GLY A 584 -2.38 2.01 3.60
CA GLY A 584 -2.53 1.59 2.22
C GLY A 584 -2.51 2.71 1.19
N LEU A 585 -2.12 2.35 -0.03
CA LEU A 585 -2.30 3.16 -1.24
C LEU A 585 -3.77 3.24 -1.66
N VAL A 586 -4.56 2.23 -1.33
CA VAL A 586 -6.01 2.20 -1.56
C VAL A 586 -6.75 2.02 -0.24
N HIS A 587 -7.96 2.56 -0.16
CA HIS A 587 -8.85 2.39 0.98
C HIS A 587 -9.35 0.93 1.10
N PRO A 588 -9.99 0.54 2.21
CA PRO A 588 -10.43 -0.85 2.39
C PRO A 588 -11.40 -1.36 1.31
N ASP A 589 -12.15 -0.47 0.67
CA ASP A 589 -13.05 -0.75 -0.45
C ASP A 589 -12.36 -0.75 -1.83
N ARG A 590 -11.04 -0.50 -1.85
CA ARG A 590 -10.18 -0.38 -3.03
C ARG A 590 -10.41 0.90 -3.85
N THR A 591 -11.06 1.93 -3.29
CA THR A 591 -10.98 3.26 -3.89
C THR A 591 -9.57 3.84 -3.71
N PRO A 592 -9.02 4.54 -4.72
CA PRO A 592 -7.66 5.04 -4.67
C PRO A 592 -7.51 6.23 -3.72
N SER A 593 -6.47 6.24 -2.91
CA SER A 593 -5.99 7.46 -2.28
C SER A 593 -5.16 8.30 -3.27
N SER A 594 -4.80 9.52 -2.88
CA SER A 594 -3.82 10.31 -3.65
C SER A 594 -2.46 9.62 -3.77
N GLY A 595 -2.11 8.72 -2.83
CA GLY A 595 -0.92 7.87 -2.90
C GLY A 595 -0.91 6.89 -4.08
N ALA A 596 -2.04 6.26 -4.39
CA ALA A 596 -2.17 5.40 -5.57
C ALA A 596 -2.02 6.19 -6.88
N LEU A 597 -2.58 7.40 -6.93
CA LEU A 597 -2.45 8.28 -8.09
C LEU A 597 -0.99 8.74 -8.28
N GLU A 598 -0.27 9.02 -7.19
CA GLU A 598 1.16 9.34 -7.23
C GLU A 598 1.99 8.16 -7.73
N MET A 599 1.69 6.93 -7.25
CA MET A 599 2.28 5.71 -7.76
C MET A 599 2.08 5.58 -9.28
N GLN A 600 0.85 5.79 -9.78
CA GLN A 600 0.55 5.72 -11.21
C GLN A 600 1.41 6.70 -12.01
N ALA A 601 1.53 7.94 -11.53
CA ALA A 601 2.30 8.99 -12.18
C ALA A 601 3.80 8.68 -12.16
N VAL A 602 4.36 8.25 -11.03
CA VAL A 602 5.79 7.95 -10.88
C VAL A 602 6.20 6.69 -11.64
N TYR A 603 5.33 5.66 -11.69
CA TYR A 603 5.60 4.39 -12.37
C TYR A 603 5.33 4.42 -13.88
N ARG A 604 4.97 5.56 -14.44
CA ARG A 604 4.61 5.73 -15.87
C ARG A 604 5.61 5.08 -16.82
N PRO A 605 5.12 4.46 -17.91
CA PRO A 605 5.99 3.72 -18.84
C PRO A 605 6.82 4.61 -19.76
N VAL A 606 6.44 5.86 -19.95
CA VAL A 606 7.17 6.85 -20.76
C VAL A 606 7.35 8.12 -19.95
N ARG A 607 8.55 8.71 -20.01
CA ARG A 607 8.91 9.95 -19.30
C ARG A 607 9.41 10.98 -20.29
N ALA A 608 8.90 12.21 -20.22
CA ALA A 608 9.28 13.31 -21.09
C ALA A 608 10.16 14.35 -20.37
N LYS A 609 11.16 14.85 -21.07
CA LYS A 609 12.05 15.92 -20.56
C LYS A 609 12.23 17.00 -21.60
N TYR A 610 12.04 18.26 -21.21
CA TYR A 610 12.31 19.42 -22.07
C TYR A 610 13.81 19.74 -22.12
N ASN A 611 14.31 19.98 -23.32
CA ASN A 611 15.73 20.29 -23.57
C ASN A 611 15.94 21.77 -23.86
N ARG A 612 17.13 22.27 -23.59
CA ARG A 612 17.51 23.70 -23.83
C ARG A 612 17.38 24.15 -25.29
N ASP A 613 17.42 23.23 -26.24
CA ASP A 613 17.26 23.51 -27.67
C ASP A 613 15.80 23.51 -28.15
N GLY A 614 14.84 23.40 -27.23
CA GLY A 614 13.41 23.43 -27.53
C GLY A 614 12.79 22.09 -27.89
N SER A 615 13.57 21.01 -27.88
CA SER A 615 13.07 19.64 -28.09
C SER A 615 12.64 18.98 -26.80
N PHE A 616 11.93 17.84 -26.93
CA PHE A 616 11.61 16.94 -25.83
C PHE A 616 12.33 15.61 -26.05
N THR A 617 12.87 15.05 -24.99
CA THR A 617 13.37 13.67 -24.95
C THR A 617 12.33 12.81 -24.28
N PHE A 618 11.81 11.81 -24.99
CA PHE A 618 10.94 10.77 -24.45
C PHE A 618 11.78 9.54 -24.16
N THR A 619 11.66 8.98 -22.97
CA THR A 619 12.37 7.77 -22.53
C THR A 619 11.34 6.68 -22.25
N ASN A 620 11.47 5.55 -22.95
CA ASN A 620 10.71 4.35 -22.64
C ASN A 620 11.34 3.66 -21.42
N THR A 621 10.61 3.52 -20.33
CA THR A 621 11.04 2.84 -19.10
C THR A 621 10.75 1.35 -19.08
N ASN A 622 9.96 0.84 -20.04
CA ASN A 622 9.76 -0.59 -20.23
C ASN A 622 11.07 -1.29 -20.54
N ARG A 623 11.17 -2.55 -20.17
CA ARG A 623 12.36 -3.39 -20.31
C ARG A 623 12.26 -4.37 -21.48
N PHE A 624 11.03 -4.71 -21.88
CA PHE A 624 10.76 -5.71 -22.93
C PHE A 624 9.93 -5.14 -24.08
N ARG A 625 9.00 -4.22 -23.80
CA ARG A 625 8.03 -3.73 -24.78
C ARG A 625 8.44 -2.36 -25.33
N SER A 626 8.47 -2.20 -26.65
CA SER A 626 8.62 -0.86 -27.26
C SER A 626 7.41 0.00 -26.92
N SER A 627 7.57 1.33 -26.96
CA SER A 627 6.47 2.25 -26.62
C SER A 627 5.45 2.47 -27.76
N GLY A 628 5.58 1.77 -28.88
CA GLY A 628 4.71 1.97 -30.05
C GLY A 628 3.21 1.71 -29.80
N TYR A 629 2.87 0.94 -28.76
CA TYR A 629 1.50 0.71 -28.32
C TYR A 629 0.88 1.89 -27.58
N ILE A 630 1.70 2.84 -27.13
CA ILE A 630 1.24 3.98 -26.32
C ILE A 630 0.81 5.12 -27.24
N THR A 631 -0.44 5.53 -27.13
CA THR A 631 -0.92 6.79 -27.70
C THR A 631 -0.59 7.92 -26.75
N ILE A 632 0.14 8.93 -27.22
CA ILE A 632 0.49 10.14 -26.51
C ILE A 632 -0.41 11.27 -26.98
N VAL A 633 -1.11 11.91 -26.04
CA VAL A 633 -1.91 13.11 -26.33
C VAL A 633 -1.21 14.30 -25.70
N ARG A 634 -0.75 15.23 -26.53
CA ARG A 634 -0.14 16.45 -26.03
C ARG A 634 -1.06 17.66 -26.12
N SER A 635 -0.96 18.54 -25.15
CA SER A 635 -1.55 19.87 -25.14
C SER A 635 -0.58 20.84 -24.47
N MET A 636 -0.79 22.15 -24.65
CA MET A 636 0.02 23.16 -23.99
C MET A 636 -0.83 23.98 -23.02
N THR A 637 -0.33 24.14 -21.79
CA THR A 637 -0.90 25.04 -20.79
C THR A 637 -0.13 26.36 -20.83
N VAL A 638 -0.85 27.48 -21.02
CA VAL A 638 -0.30 28.83 -21.02
C VAL A 638 -0.97 29.65 -19.91
N ASP A 639 -0.20 30.18 -18.97
CA ASP A 639 -0.68 30.94 -17.81
C ASP A 639 -1.81 30.15 -17.03
N GLY A 640 -1.70 28.84 -16.97
CA GLY A 640 -2.66 27.96 -16.30
C GLY A 640 -3.93 27.62 -17.09
N ILE A 641 -4.00 28.03 -18.35
CA ILE A 641 -5.12 27.68 -19.24
C ILE A 641 -4.63 26.66 -20.25
N GLU A 642 -5.21 25.45 -20.20
CA GLU A 642 -4.92 24.42 -21.18
C GLU A 642 -5.53 24.77 -22.54
N GLY A 643 -4.70 24.74 -23.58
CA GLY A 643 -5.11 24.99 -24.96
C GLY A 643 -6.07 23.92 -25.48
N LYS A 644 -6.96 24.33 -26.38
CA LYS A 644 -7.93 23.40 -27.02
C LYS A 644 -7.29 22.47 -28.05
N GLU A 645 -6.12 22.81 -28.55
CA GLU A 645 -5.39 22.01 -29.51
C GLU A 645 -4.80 20.80 -28.79
N ARG A 646 -5.24 19.60 -29.20
CA ARG A 646 -4.73 18.32 -28.74
C ARG A 646 -4.20 17.55 -29.93
N GLU A 647 -2.92 17.16 -29.87
CA GLU A 647 -2.30 16.33 -30.90
C GLU A 647 -2.10 14.92 -30.36
N ARG A 648 -2.51 13.94 -31.16
CA ARG A 648 -2.31 12.52 -30.88
C ARG A 648 -1.19 11.98 -31.75
N PHE A 649 -0.26 11.23 -31.16
CA PHE A 649 0.83 10.57 -31.83
C PHE A 649 1.30 9.36 -31.03
N SER A 650 2.12 8.52 -31.64
CA SER A 650 2.83 7.42 -30.94
C SER A 650 4.31 7.51 -31.31
N LEU A 651 5.15 7.02 -30.43
CA LEU A 651 6.59 6.89 -30.63
C LEU A 651 6.98 5.43 -30.37
N ASP A 652 7.64 4.82 -31.38
CA ASP A 652 8.09 3.44 -31.25
C ASP A 652 9.52 3.39 -30.71
N ILE A 653 9.65 3.78 -29.45
CA ILE A 653 10.93 3.82 -28.74
C ILE A 653 11.22 2.42 -28.19
N ALA A 654 12.34 1.85 -28.59
CA ALA A 654 12.79 0.55 -28.06
C ALA A 654 12.94 0.56 -26.53
N PRO A 655 12.86 -0.60 -25.86
CA PRO A 655 13.00 -0.73 -24.42
C PRO A 655 14.28 -0.03 -23.90
N CYS A 656 14.14 0.73 -22.82
CA CYS A 656 15.22 1.48 -22.17
C CYS A 656 15.94 2.50 -23.08
N LYS A 657 15.34 2.90 -24.20
CA LYS A 657 15.88 3.91 -25.12
C LYS A 657 15.12 5.21 -25.03
N SER A 658 15.70 6.22 -25.64
CA SER A 658 15.10 7.55 -25.69
C SER A 658 15.06 8.06 -27.14
N GLU A 659 14.01 8.81 -27.45
CA GLU A 659 13.86 9.51 -28.71
C GLU A 659 13.68 11.00 -28.49
N LYS A 660 14.29 11.82 -29.38
CA LYS A 660 14.23 13.27 -29.29
C LYS A 660 13.25 13.79 -30.35
N VAL A 661 12.22 14.51 -29.88
CA VAL A 661 11.14 15.06 -30.70
C VAL A 661 11.11 16.59 -30.61
N THR A 662 10.94 17.28 -31.73
CA THR A 662 10.73 18.72 -31.76
C THR A 662 9.35 19.05 -32.28
N PHE A 663 8.54 19.71 -31.46
CA PHE A 663 7.21 20.14 -31.86
C PHE A 663 7.22 21.58 -32.42
N LYS A 664 6.49 21.82 -33.50
CA LYS A 664 6.29 23.17 -34.08
C LYS A 664 5.27 23.93 -33.23
N THR A 665 5.61 24.23 -31.99
CA THR A 665 4.73 24.94 -31.05
C THR A 665 5.30 26.35 -30.78
N LYS A 666 4.45 27.38 -30.95
CA LYS A 666 4.82 28.75 -30.62
C LYS A 666 4.73 28.98 -29.12
N ILE A 667 5.86 29.24 -28.47
CA ILE A 667 5.92 29.56 -27.04
C ILE A 667 5.70 31.07 -26.88
N PRO A 668 4.61 31.51 -26.25
CA PRO A 668 4.35 32.93 -26.01
C PRO A 668 5.42 33.58 -25.12
N ALA A 669 5.83 34.76 -25.47
CA ALA A 669 6.78 35.55 -24.66
C ALA A 669 6.07 36.08 -23.41
N GLY A 670 6.76 36.04 -22.25
CA GLY A 670 6.24 36.59 -20.99
C GLY A 670 5.10 35.75 -20.35
N CYS A 671 4.93 34.49 -20.74
CA CYS A 671 3.94 33.59 -20.19
C CYS A 671 4.58 32.40 -19.53
N ASP A 672 3.91 31.84 -18.49
CA ASP A 672 4.17 30.48 -17.98
C ASP A 672 3.70 29.49 -19.03
N CYS A 673 4.59 28.64 -19.51
CA CYS A 673 4.29 27.68 -20.56
C CYS A 673 4.71 26.30 -20.14
N ARG A 674 3.79 25.35 -20.21
CA ARG A 674 3.99 23.95 -19.87
C ARG A 674 3.41 23.04 -20.93
N MET A 675 4.04 21.90 -21.16
CA MET A 675 3.54 20.88 -22.09
C MET A 675 2.96 19.73 -21.26
N ASN A 676 1.73 19.37 -21.54
CA ASN A 676 1.07 18.22 -20.97
C ASN A 676 1.22 17.03 -21.92
N PHE A 677 1.45 15.85 -21.37
CA PHE A 677 1.41 14.59 -22.07
C PHE A 677 0.51 13.64 -21.30
N GLU A 678 -0.49 13.07 -21.97
CA GLU A 678 -1.33 11.99 -21.46
C GLU A 678 -0.99 10.72 -22.24
N TYR A 679 -0.82 9.63 -21.53
CA TYR A 679 -0.42 8.33 -22.09
C TYR A 679 -1.58 7.35 -21.99
N PHE A 680 -1.86 6.62 -23.08
CA PHE A 680 -2.95 5.65 -23.16
C PHE A 680 -2.47 4.36 -23.83
N ASP A 681 -2.95 3.19 -23.36
CA ASP A 681 -2.91 1.91 -24.06
C ASP A 681 -4.34 1.61 -24.56
N GLY A 682 -4.58 1.81 -25.86
CA GLY A 682 -5.96 1.87 -26.37
C GLY A 682 -6.75 2.99 -25.70
N ASP A 683 -7.81 2.63 -25.00
CA ASP A 683 -8.63 3.58 -24.21
C ASP A 683 -8.21 3.64 -22.72
N ALA A 684 -7.32 2.75 -22.28
CA ALA A 684 -6.86 2.73 -20.89
C ALA A 684 -5.89 3.88 -20.62
N PHE A 685 -6.21 4.69 -19.61
CA PHE A 685 -5.34 5.78 -19.15
C PHE A 685 -4.16 5.20 -18.36
N LEU A 686 -2.94 5.51 -18.77
CA LEU A 686 -1.73 5.06 -18.08
C LEU A 686 -1.16 6.11 -17.12
N ALA A 687 -1.04 7.34 -17.56
CA ALA A 687 -0.52 8.43 -16.75
C ALA A 687 -0.70 9.80 -17.42
N ARG A 688 -0.53 10.86 -16.64
CA ARG A 688 -0.35 12.23 -17.14
C ARG A 688 0.97 12.76 -16.63
N GLU A 689 1.63 13.59 -17.43
CA GLU A 689 2.87 14.26 -17.08
C GLU A 689 2.82 15.72 -17.58
N GLN A 690 3.32 16.66 -16.78
CA GLN A 690 3.40 18.04 -17.19
C GLN A 690 4.84 18.54 -17.12
N VAL A 691 5.40 18.91 -18.26
CA VAL A 691 6.80 19.36 -18.39
C VAL A 691 6.87 20.88 -18.48
N ILE A 692 7.65 21.51 -17.59
CA ILE A 692 7.83 22.96 -17.58
C ILE A 692 8.74 23.37 -18.74
N ILE A 693 8.21 24.18 -19.67
CA ILE A 693 8.99 24.82 -20.73
C ILE A 693 9.57 26.14 -20.23
N LYS A 694 8.73 26.95 -19.61
CA LYS A 694 9.09 28.27 -19.09
C LYS A 694 8.22 28.58 -17.89
N LYS A 695 8.84 28.90 -16.74
CA LYS A 695 8.14 29.39 -15.56
C LYS A 695 8.18 30.91 -15.52
N GLU A 696 7.03 31.56 -15.52
CA GLU A 696 6.87 32.99 -15.41
C GLU A 696 5.75 33.32 -14.40
N TYR A 697 5.94 34.42 -13.69
CA TYR A 697 4.92 34.96 -12.79
C TYR A 697 4.28 36.20 -13.44
N LYS A 698 2.95 36.14 -13.60
CA LYS A 698 2.19 37.21 -14.23
C LYS A 698 1.59 38.15 -13.19
N LYS A 699 1.80 39.40 -13.31
CA LYS A 699 1.16 40.40 -12.46
C LYS A 699 -0.33 40.45 -12.75
N VAL A 700 -1.14 40.30 -11.72
CA VAL A 700 -2.59 40.48 -11.78
C VAL A 700 -2.87 41.99 -11.85
N ALA A 701 -3.69 42.42 -12.80
CA ALA A 701 -4.16 43.78 -12.85
C ALA A 701 -5.08 44.04 -11.65
N LEU A 702 -4.69 44.95 -10.79
CA LEU A 702 -5.49 45.33 -9.63
C LEU A 702 -6.52 46.41 -10.02
N PRO A 703 -7.75 46.35 -9.47
CA PRO A 703 -8.71 47.45 -9.66
C PRO A 703 -8.19 48.77 -9.09
N THR A 704 -8.67 49.83 -9.61
CA THR A 704 -8.34 51.20 -9.12
C THR A 704 -9.58 51.81 -8.47
N GLY A 705 -9.39 52.45 -7.33
CA GLY A 705 -10.45 53.18 -6.61
C GLY A 705 -10.19 54.69 -6.57
N SER A 706 -11.23 55.43 -6.34
CA SER A 706 -11.18 56.90 -6.33
C SER A 706 -11.15 57.48 -4.92
N LYS A 707 -11.77 56.79 -3.96
CA LYS A 707 -12.01 57.35 -2.63
C LYS A 707 -11.59 56.38 -1.52
N LEU A 708 -10.82 56.92 -0.55
CA LEU A 708 -10.50 56.26 0.69
C LEU A 708 -10.83 57.18 1.86
N GLU A 709 -11.66 56.64 2.80
CA GLU A 709 -11.97 57.37 4.04
C GLU A 709 -11.58 56.50 5.24
N CYS A 710 -10.89 57.13 6.19
CA CYS A 710 -10.44 56.46 7.39
C CYS A 710 -11.05 57.09 8.63
N LYS A 711 -11.54 56.25 9.54
CA LYS A 711 -11.99 56.67 10.87
C LYS A 711 -11.27 55.80 11.90
N GLU A 712 -10.45 56.46 12.72
CA GLU A 712 -9.74 55.83 13.83
C GLU A 712 -10.49 56.15 15.14
N GLY A 713 -10.79 55.11 15.90
CA GLY A 713 -11.36 55.17 17.22
C GLY A 713 -10.42 54.54 18.26
N ARG A 714 -10.82 54.52 19.56
CA ARG A 714 -9.97 54.02 20.64
C ARG A 714 -9.58 52.55 20.48
N ASN A 715 -10.49 51.73 19.93
CA ASN A 715 -10.32 50.26 19.85
C ASN A 715 -10.39 49.69 18.43
N SER A 716 -10.71 50.49 17.45
CA SER A 716 -10.82 50.04 16.06
C SER A 716 -10.55 51.16 15.05
N ALA A 717 -10.05 50.76 13.89
CA ALA A 717 -9.92 51.65 12.75
C ALA A 717 -10.78 51.13 11.58
N LYS A 718 -11.59 52.02 10.98
CA LYS A 718 -12.43 51.64 9.81
C LYS A 718 -11.87 52.38 8.59
N VAL A 719 -11.64 51.63 7.53
CA VAL A 719 -11.26 52.10 6.20
C VAL A 719 -12.43 51.84 5.28
N SER A 720 -13.01 52.91 4.72
CA SER A 720 -14.08 52.81 3.71
C SER A 720 -13.48 53.09 2.35
N PHE A 721 -13.85 52.35 1.35
CA PHE A 721 -13.40 52.42 -0.03
C PHE A 721 -14.60 52.26 -0.99
N ASP A 722 -14.36 52.39 -2.29
CA ASP A 722 -15.44 52.32 -3.29
C ASP A 722 -16.18 50.93 -3.22
N GLY A 723 -17.43 50.95 -2.66
CA GLY A 723 -18.31 49.82 -2.57
C GLY A 723 -18.04 48.86 -1.36
N GLY A 724 -17.25 49.30 -0.35
CA GLY A 724 -17.03 48.46 0.82
C GLY A 724 -16.29 49.12 1.98
N SER A 725 -15.97 48.31 2.98
CA SER A 725 -15.17 48.76 4.12
C SER A 725 -14.42 47.62 4.82
N VAL A 726 -13.23 47.91 5.36
CA VAL A 726 -12.46 47.04 6.26
C VAL A 726 -12.40 47.70 7.63
N LYS A 727 -12.64 46.89 8.66
CA LYS A 727 -12.52 47.31 10.07
C LYS A 727 -11.41 46.48 10.74
N PHE A 728 -10.43 47.17 11.29
CA PHE A 728 -9.37 46.58 12.08
C PHE A 728 -9.65 46.73 13.57
N ASP A 729 -9.40 45.67 14.34
CA ASP A 729 -9.40 45.71 15.81
C ASP A 729 -8.01 46.09 16.31
N LEU A 730 -7.91 47.25 17.02
CA LEU A 730 -6.64 47.76 17.51
C LEU A 730 -6.16 47.06 18.80
N LYS A 731 -6.96 46.14 19.37
CA LYS A 731 -6.60 45.35 20.56
C LYS A 731 -6.10 43.96 20.17
N THR A 732 -6.82 43.30 19.26
CA THR A 732 -6.51 41.92 18.86
C THR A 732 -5.58 41.85 17.66
N GLY A 733 -5.43 42.95 16.89
CA GLY A 733 -4.60 42.98 15.70
C GLY A 733 -5.22 42.30 14.49
N GLU A 734 -6.53 42.06 14.50
CA GLU A 734 -7.27 41.31 13.49
C GLU A 734 -8.05 42.24 12.53
N ILE A 735 -8.35 41.72 11.36
CA ILE A 735 -9.41 42.27 10.49
C ILE A 735 -10.75 41.82 11.05
N ALA A 736 -11.41 42.67 11.84
CA ALA A 736 -12.65 42.36 12.52
C ALA A 736 -13.88 42.29 11.59
N SER A 737 -13.82 42.92 10.42
CA SER A 737 -14.90 42.92 9.43
C SER A 737 -14.32 43.32 8.07
N TYR A 738 -14.78 42.69 7.02
CA TYR A 738 -14.51 43.10 5.63
C TYR A 738 -15.82 43.01 4.86
N LYS A 739 -16.37 44.15 4.48
CA LYS A 739 -17.68 44.21 3.81
C LYS A 739 -17.59 44.66 2.38
N LEU A 740 -18.35 44.01 1.51
CA LEU A 740 -18.65 44.46 0.16
C LEU A 740 -20.16 44.74 0.06
N GLY A 741 -20.57 46.00 -0.09
CA GLY A 741 -21.95 46.42 0.14
C GLY A 741 -22.37 46.05 1.58
N GLU A 742 -23.42 45.25 1.69
CA GLU A 742 -23.94 44.75 2.97
C GLU A 742 -23.35 43.35 3.32
N LYS A 743 -22.69 42.65 2.38
CA LYS A 743 -22.13 41.33 2.62
C LYS A 743 -20.87 41.35 3.48
N GLU A 744 -20.88 40.58 4.56
CA GLU A 744 -19.72 40.40 5.44
C GLU A 744 -18.90 39.18 4.96
N LEU A 745 -17.61 39.37 4.73
CA LEU A 745 -16.72 38.34 4.22
C LEU A 745 -15.97 37.59 5.33
N ILE A 746 -15.90 38.16 6.54
CA ILE A 746 -15.22 37.55 7.69
C ILE A 746 -16.30 36.90 8.59
N ASN A 747 -16.09 35.67 9.01
CA ASN A 747 -16.99 34.99 9.91
C ASN A 747 -17.12 35.74 11.24
N GLN A 748 -18.35 36.12 11.61
CA GLN A 748 -18.64 36.93 12.80
C GLN A 748 -18.90 36.08 14.05
N SER A 749 -18.85 34.74 13.96
CA SER A 749 -18.94 33.84 15.11
C SER A 749 -17.93 34.24 16.18
N PRO A 750 -18.26 34.21 17.49
CA PRO A 750 -17.33 34.51 18.56
C PRO A 750 -16.12 33.56 18.59
N ALA A 751 -16.28 32.33 18.15
CA ALA A 751 -15.23 31.30 18.11
C ALA A 751 -14.32 31.40 16.86
N ALA A 752 -14.77 32.09 15.80
CA ALA A 752 -14.05 32.16 14.53
C ALA A 752 -12.79 33.00 14.61
N HIS A 753 -11.75 32.61 13.90
CA HIS A 753 -10.57 33.42 13.63
C HIS A 753 -10.90 34.56 12.66
N LYS A 754 -10.98 35.76 13.21
CA LYS A 754 -11.32 36.98 12.46
C LYS A 754 -10.04 37.58 11.87
N GLY A 755 -10.00 37.59 10.56
CA GLY A 755 -8.86 38.09 9.80
C GLY A 755 -7.70 37.08 9.81
N PHE A 756 -6.58 37.54 9.29
CA PHE A 756 -5.42 36.71 8.99
C PHE A 756 -4.52 36.55 10.23
N ILE A 757 -4.62 35.46 10.93
CA ILE A 757 -3.85 35.14 12.12
C ILE A 757 -2.64 34.29 11.73
N PRO A 758 -1.42 34.58 12.24
CA PRO A 758 -0.25 33.75 11.99
C PRO A 758 -0.43 32.32 12.47
N ASN A 759 -0.20 31.34 11.58
CA ASN A 759 -0.23 29.92 11.84
C ASN A 759 1.13 29.29 11.52
N ILE A 760 1.70 28.52 12.46
CA ILE A 760 2.96 27.77 12.29
C ILE A 760 2.79 26.30 12.63
N PHE A 761 1.57 25.82 12.77
CA PHE A 761 1.25 24.44 13.09
C PHE A 761 0.21 23.87 12.12
N ARG A 762 0.19 22.56 11.96
CA ARG A 762 -0.82 21.82 11.17
C ARG A 762 -1.42 20.69 11.99
N ALA A 763 -2.63 20.26 11.67
CA ALA A 763 -3.14 18.97 12.15
C ALA A 763 -2.16 17.88 11.71
N MET A 764 -1.72 17.07 12.66
CA MET A 764 -0.61 16.15 12.45
C MET A 764 -0.88 15.18 11.31
N LEU A 765 0.07 15.09 10.39
CA LEU A 765 0.16 13.95 9.47
C LEU A 765 0.73 12.74 10.20
N ASP A 766 0.36 11.54 9.81
CA ASP A 766 1.02 10.33 10.32
C ASP A 766 2.53 10.35 10.06
N ASN A 767 2.95 10.93 8.94
CA ASN A 767 4.36 11.13 8.58
C ASN A 767 5.13 12.14 9.47
N ASP A 768 4.43 12.92 10.31
CA ASP A 768 5.09 13.83 11.25
C ASP A 768 5.62 13.12 12.51
N ARG A 769 5.39 11.81 12.70
CA ARG A 769 5.83 11.02 13.88
C ARG A 769 7.31 11.18 14.20
N VAL A 770 8.17 11.25 13.18
CA VAL A 770 9.63 11.42 13.38
C VAL A 770 10.03 12.78 13.97
N ILE A 771 9.16 13.78 13.91
CA ILE A 771 9.48 15.15 14.32
C ILE A 771 8.57 15.72 15.40
N ILE A 772 7.40 15.12 15.63
CA ILE A 772 6.37 15.66 16.54
C ILE A 772 6.91 15.97 17.92
N ALA A 773 7.72 15.07 18.50
CA ALA A 773 8.31 15.29 19.84
C ALA A 773 9.16 16.57 19.91
N LYS A 774 9.77 16.99 18.80
CA LYS A 774 10.53 18.25 18.72
C LYS A 774 9.59 19.45 18.67
N TRP A 775 8.46 19.34 17.96
CA TRP A 775 7.44 20.39 17.91
C TRP A 775 6.74 20.58 19.25
N GLU A 776 6.34 19.50 19.91
CA GLU A 776 5.76 19.53 21.27
C GLU A 776 6.75 20.10 22.28
N LYS A 777 8.01 19.69 22.21
CA LYS A 777 9.07 20.27 23.04
C LYS A 777 9.24 21.78 22.81
N ALA A 778 9.06 22.25 21.58
CA ALA A 778 9.05 23.68 21.26
C ALA A 778 7.73 24.36 21.66
N GLY A 779 6.64 23.60 21.84
CA GLY A 779 5.30 24.09 22.17
C GLY A 779 4.53 24.57 20.96
N TYR A 780 4.77 24.00 19.78
CA TYR A 780 4.09 24.40 18.54
C TYR A 780 2.62 23.93 18.50
N ASP A 781 2.30 22.88 19.23
CA ASP A 781 0.96 22.31 19.41
C ASP A 781 -0.03 23.21 20.18
N ASP A 782 0.47 24.22 20.90
CA ASP A 782 -0.31 25.14 21.77
C ASP A 782 0.03 26.61 21.48
N ILE A 783 0.22 26.98 20.22
CA ILE A 783 0.59 28.34 19.82
C ILE A 783 -0.62 29.28 19.87
N LYS A 784 -0.42 30.46 20.46
CA LYS A 784 -1.31 31.59 20.39
C LYS A 784 -0.58 32.81 19.83
N ALA A 785 -1.16 33.44 18.81
CA ALA A 785 -0.69 34.70 18.27
C ALA A 785 -1.21 35.82 19.18
N ILE A 786 -0.33 36.41 19.98
CA ILE A 786 -0.67 37.49 20.92
C ILE A 786 -0.09 38.79 20.40
N PRO A 787 -0.89 39.84 20.10
CA PRO A 787 -0.39 41.11 19.65
C PRO A 787 0.47 41.79 20.71
N HIS A 788 1.64 42.22 20.32
CA HIS A 788 2.59 42.97 21.17
C HIS A 788 2.49 44.46 20.89
N SER A 789 2.35 44.84 19.63
CA SER A 789 2.11 46.23 19.19
C SER A 789 1.13 46.22 18.02
N VAL A 790 0.25 47.23 18.00
CA VAL A 790 -0.71 47.46 16.92
C VAL A 790 -0.65 48.90 16.56
N ASN A 791 -0.41 49.20 15.27
CA ASN A 791 -0.30 50.54 14.77
C ASN A 791 -1.17 50.75 13.54
N PHE A 792 -1.90 51.86 13.51
CA PHE A 792 -2.68 52.29 12.37
C PHE A 792 -2.19 53.66 11.88
N SER A 793 -2.14 53.84 10.58
CA SER A 793 -1.86 55.14 9.96
C SER A 793 -2.56 55.25 8.62
N SER A 794 -2.94 56.46 8.21
CA SER A 794 -3.63 56.68 6.95
C SER A 794 -2.99 57.80 6.16
N ALA A 795 -3.06 57.72 4.83
CA ALA A 795 -2.68 58.74 3.85
C ALA A 795 -3.84 58.91 2.85
N LYS A 796 -3.72 59.86 1.97
CA LYS A 796 -4.76 60.26 1.00
C LYS A 796 -5.31 59.07 0.17
N HIS A 797 -4.46 58.12 -0.18
CA HIS A 797 -4.82 57.00 -1.06
C HIS A 797 -4.49 55.62 -0.47
N SER A 798 -4.08 55.54 0.76
CA SER A 798 -3.77 54.27 1.42
C SER A 798 -3.91 54.34 2.93
N ALA A 799 -4.35 53.22 3.55
CA ALA A 799 -4.29 53.03 5.00
C ALA A 799 -3.36 51.85 5.32
N LYS A 800 -2.57 52.01 6.38
CA LYS A 800 -1.64 50.97 6.85
C LYS A 800 -2.01 50.53 8.25
N PHE A 801 -2.05 49.22 8.43
CA PHE A 801 -2.26 48.55 9.70
C PHE A 801 -1.11 47.56 9.92
N THR A 802 -0.39 47.72 11.03
CA THR A 802 0.78 46.87 11.31
C THR A 802 0.65 46.27 12.67
N VAL A 803 0.89 44.96 12.79
CA VAL A 803 0.80 44.21 14.02
C VAL A 803 2.09 43.45 14.22
N ASP A 804 2.67 43.53 15.39
CA ASP A 804 3.72 42.62 15.85
C ASP A 804 3.10 41.59 16.79
N PHE A 805 3.06 40.35 16.36
CA PHE A 805 2.62 39.23 17.15
C PHE A 805 3.78 38.54 17.85
N ASN A 806 3.60 38.19 19.12
CA ASN A 806 4.37 37.15 19.79
C ASN A 806 3.62 35.83 19.62
N LEU A 807 4.23 34.85 18.95
CA LEU A 807 3.76 33.48 18.94
C LEU A 807 4.13 32.82 20.26
N ARG A 808 3.15 32.56 21.12
CA ARG A 808 3.37 32.13 22.48
C ARG A 808 2.70 30.81 22.78
N SER A 809 3.45 29.91 23.40
CA SER A 809 2.95 28.65 23.98
C SER A 809 2.98 28.74 25.49
N LYS A 810 2.51 27.69 26.19
CA LYS A 810 2.68 27.52 27.64
C LYS A 810 4.16 27.59 28.06
N LYS A 811 5.09 27.32 27.11
CA LYS A 811 6.55 27.31 27.36
C LYS A 811 7.21 28.67 27.14
N GLY A 812 6.47 29.67 26.71
CA GLY A 812 6.95 31.05 26.44
C GLY A 812 6.79 31.47 24.97
N VAL A 813 7.44 32.58 24.60
CA VAL A 813 7.46 33.08 23.23
C VAL A 813 8.38 32.21 22.38
N VAL A 814 7.88 31.63 21.28
CA VAL A 814 8.63 30.75 20.37
C VAL A 814 9.09 31.48 19.12
N ALA A 815 8.37 32.49 18.70
CA ALA A 815 8.70 33.34 17.55
C ALA A 815 7.99 34.69 17.62
N LYS A 816 8.39 35.61 16.75
CA LYS A 816 7.70 36.88 16.50
C LYS A 816 7.27 36.93 15.03
N VAL A 817 6.09 37.49 14.78
CA VAL A 817 5.59 37.73 13.41
C VAL A 817 5.21 39.21 13.28
N ASN A 818 5.81 39.88 12.31
CA ASN A 818 5.36 41.21 11.87
C ASN A 818 4.39 41.01 10.72
N LEU A 819 3.19 41.54 10.82
CA LEU A 819 2.15 41.48 9.82
C LEU A 819 1.74 42.94 9.46
N LYS A 820 1.82 43.27 8.18
CA LYS A 820 1.48 44.59 7.69
C LYS A 820 0.46 44.50 6.57
N TYR A 821 -0.62 45.25 6.74
CA TYR A 821 -1.67 45.45 5.76
C TYR A 821 -1.54 46.86 5.16
N THR A 822 -1.72 46.90 3.84
CA THR A 822 -1.84 48.18 3.14
C THR A 822 -3.09 48.18 2.29
N VAL A 823 -4.12 48.93 2.70
CA VAL A 823 -5.40 49.06 2.01
C VAL A 823 -5.39 50.19 1.06
N ASP A 824 -5.80 49.99 -0.21
CA ASP A 824 -5.94 51.06 -1.22
C ASP A 824 -7.41 51.51 -1.41
N ALA A 825 -7.62 52.48 -2.28
CA ALA A 825 -8.94 53.04 -2.55
C ALA A 825 -9.90 52.07 -3.27
N ALA A 826 -9.41 51.01 -3.88
CA ALA A 826 -10.26 49.95 -4.47
C ALA A 826 -10.66 48.89 -3.46
N GLY A 827 -10.09 48.96 -2.26
CA GLY A 827 -10.29 47.94 -1.22
C GLY A 827 -9.27 46.79 -1.30
N CYS A 828 -8.31 46.82 -2.23
CA CYS A 828 -7.27 45.80 -2.25
C CYS A 828 -6.38 45.94 -1.01
N ILE A 829 -5.99 44.80 -0.45
CA ILE A 829 -5.14 44.74 0.75
C ILE A 829 -3.85 44.02 0.40
N LYS A 830 -2.73 44.73 0.35
CA LYS A 830 -1.40 44.10 0.32
C LYS A 830 -1.09 43.59 1.74
N VAL A 831 -0.83 42.32 1.87
CA VAL A 831 -0.40 41.65 3.12
C VAL A 831 1.08 41.35 2.99
N GLU A 832 1.89 41.82 3.95
CA GLU A 832 3.31 41.53 4.08
C GLU A 832 3.56 40.91 5.43
N THR A 833 4.20 39.73 5.49
CA THR A 833 4.42 39.00 6.75
C THR A 833 5.88 38.57 6.84
N VAL A 834 6.44 38.69 8.08
CA VAL A 834 7.80 38.29 8.41
C VAL A 834 7.81 37.53 9.73
N PHE A 835 8.26 36.28 9.66
CA PHE A 835 8.50 35.44 10.82
C PHE A 835 9.96 35.53 11.26
N ASN A 836 10.22 35.63 12.55
CA ASN A 836 11.55 35.67 13.11
C ASN A 836 11.62 34.97 14.48
N SER A 837 12.44 33.93 14.56
CA SER A 837 12.72 33.16 15.78
C SER A 837 14.14 33.29 16.31
N LYS A 838 15.01 34.13 15.66
CA LYS A 838 16.46 34.22 15.94
C LYS A 838 16.82 34.50 17.41
N SER A 839 15.95 35.20 18.12
CA SER A 839 16.15 35.51 19.54
C SER A 839 15.50 34.49 20.50
N GLN A 840 14.88 33.44 19.98
CA GLN A 840 14.11 32.46 20.77
C GLN A 840 14.89 31.15 20.91
N GLN A 841 15.29 30.82 22.12
CA GLN A 841 16.07 29.59 22.44
C GLN A 841 15.29 28.29 22.20
N ARG A 842 13.98 28.35 22.03
CA ARG A 842 13.08 27.19 21.95
C ARG A 842 12.55 26.89 20.57
N ALA A 843 12.93 27.68 19.56
CA ALA A 843 12.50 27.43 18.20
C ALA A 843 13.02 26.08 17.69
N ALA A 844 12.13 25.20 17.19
CA ALA A 844 12.53 23.99 16.51
C ALA A 844 13.21 24.35 15.18
N ALA A 845 14.16 23.52 14.76
CA ALA A 845 14.88 23.73 13.51
C ALA A 845 13.98 23.64 12.28
N ALA A 846 12.91 22.83 12.35
CA ALA A 846 11.94 22.69 11.27
C ALA A 846 10.54 23.12 11.73
N LEU A 847 9.84 23.84 10.86
CA LEU A 847 8.43 24.21 11.04
C LEU A 847 7.54 23.29 10.20
N PRO A 848 6.32 22.98 10.65
CA PRO A 848 5.28 22.36 9.82
C PRO A 848 4.87 23.28 8.67
N ARG A 849 4.60 24.55 8.99
CA ARG A 849 4.22 25.61 8.04
C ARG A 849 4.59 26.99 8.57
N PHE A 850 4.54 27.99 7.72
CA PHE A 850 4.37 29.39 8.08
C PHE A 850 3.35 30.02 7.14
N GLY A 851 2.16 30.23 7.68
CA GLY A 851 1.00 30.73 6.96
C GLY A 851 0.16 31.69 7.81
N LEU A 852 -0.98 32.04 7.24
CA LEU A 852 -2.04 32.81 7.87
C LEU A 852 -3.36 32.06 7.75
N VAL A 853 -4.12 32.00 8.82
CA VAL A 853 -5.48 31.41 8.84
C VAL A 853 -6.53 32.50 9.00
N PHE A 854 -7.63 32.37 8.31
CA PHE A 854 -8.84 33.20 8.47
C PHE A 854 -10.09 32.40 8.16
N GLU A 855 -11.24 32.88 8.64
CA GLU A 855 -12.50 32.21 8.46
C GLU A 855 -13.51 33.12 7.77
N MET A 856 -14.19 32.60 6.76
CA MET A 856 -15.33 33.19 6.07
C MET A 856 -16.63 32.49 6.49
N PRO A 857 -17.81 33.12 6.32
CA PRO A 857 -19.08 32.41 6.44
C PRO A 857 -19.10 31.17 5.52
N MET A 858 -19.75 30.08 5.94
CA MET A 858 -19.82 28.81 5.20
C MET A 858 -20.36 28.96 3.77
N SER A 859 -21.19 29.99 3.51
CA SER A 859 -21.70 30.26 2.16
C SER A 859 -20.64 30.64 1.11
N PHE A 860 -19.40 30.93 1.53
CA PHE A 860 -18.27 31.17 0.63
C PHE A 860 -17.58 29.83 0.37
N GLU A 861 -18.13 29.03 -0.54
CA GLU A 861 -17.65 27.69 -0.82
C GLU A 861 -17.12 27.49 -2.24
N ASN A 862 -17.38 28.44 -3.17
CA ASN A 862 -16.89 28.29 -4.55
C ASN A 862 -15.41 28.70 -4.63
N ILE A 863 -14.60 27.77 -5.09
CA ILE A 863 -13.15 27.93 -5.20
C ILE A 863 -12.73 27.92 -6.67
N GLU A 864 -11.97 28.93 -7.09
CA GLU A 864 -11.23 28.92 -8.34
C GLU A 864 -9.76 29.23 -8.03
N TYR A 865 -8.84 28.37 -8.43
CA TYR A 865 -7.43 28.60 -8.18
C TYR A 865 -6.55 28.31 -9.39
N LEU A 866 -5.41 29.02 -9.48
CA LEU A 866 -4.30 28.76 -10.40
C LEU A 866 -3.15 28.15 -9.59
N GLY A 867 -2.93 26.86 -9.73
CA GLY A 867 -1.96 26.08 -8.95
C GLY A 867 -1.88 24.64 -9.41
N TYR A 868 -1.25 23.75 -8.63
CA TYR A 868 -1.28 22.30 -8.87
C TYR A 868 -2.60 21.71 -8.41
N GLY A 869 -3.18 20.84 -9.25
CA GLY A 869 -4.47 20.18 -9.03
C GLY A 869 -4.81 19.17 -10.11
N PRO A 870 -6.08 18.69 -10.17
CA PRO A 870 -7.22 19.11 -9.32
C PRO A 870 -7.17 18.57 -7.89
N GLY A 871 -6.59 17.34 -7.68
CA GLY A 871 -6.48 16.67 -6.38
C GLY A 871 -5.54 17.38 -5.40
N GLU A 872 -5.59 16.91 -4.16
CA GLU A 872 -4.67 17.36 -3.13
C GLU A 872 -3.22 17.03 -3.49
N ASN A 873 -2.29 17.82 -2.96
CA ASN A 873 -0.87 17.61 -3.26
C ASN A 873 0.01 18.35 -2.24
N MET A 874 1.27 17.91 -2.13
CA MET A 874 2.28 18.55 -1.30
C MET A 874 3.50 18.90 -2.16
N ILE A 875 4.43 19.68 -1.62
CA ILE A 875 5.63 20.10 -2.36
C ILE A 875 6.56 18.94 -2.76
N ASP A 876 6.48 17.81 -2.08
CA ASP A 876 7.19 16.54 -2.32
C ASP A 876 6.27 15.38 -2.73
N PHE A 877 5.01 15.68 -3.10
CA PHE A 877 3.97 14.69 -3.39
C PHE A 877 2.96 15.29 -4.37
N ARG A 878 3.26 15.30 -5.67
CA ARG A 878 2.44 16.01 -6.66
C ARG A 878 2.61 15.59 -8.11
N GLU A 879 3.30 14.49 -8.39
CA GLU A 879 3.49 14.02 -9.78
C GLU A 879 2.16 13.61 -10.43
N HIS A 880 1.16 13.25 -9.64
CA HIS A 880 -0.21 12.97 -10.08
C HIS A 880 -1.00 14.24 -10.48
N THR A 881 -0.48 15.45 -10.24
CA THR A 881 -1.18 16.70 -10.49
C THR A 881 -0.54 17.51 -11.61
N THR A 882 -1.30 18.48 -12.14
CA THR A 882 -0.78 19.44 -13.13
C THR A 882 -1.04 20.86 -12.67
N PHE A 883 -0.19 21.80 -13.10
CA PHE A 883 -0.39 23.21 -12.87
C PHE A 883 -1.40 23.77 -13.87
N GLY A 884 -2.52 24.27 -13.37
CA GLY A 884 -3.63 24.76 -14.18
C GLY A 884 -4.56 25.67 -13.40
N THR A 885 -5.63 26.11 -14.07
CA THR A 885 -6.75 26.81 -13.43
C THR A 885 -7.88 25.81 -13.17
N TYR A 886 -8.25 25.66 -11.91
CA TYR A 886 -9.24 24.69 -11.46
C TYR A 886 -10.40 25.39 -10.77
N LYS A 887 -11.59 24.80 -10.90
CA LYS A 887 -12.81 25.20 -10.20
C LYS A 887 -13.32 24.02 -9.41
N THR A 888 -13.67 24.26 -8.16
CA THR A 888 -14.16 23.26 -7.21
C THR A 888 -15.00 23.92 -6.13
N THR A 889 -15.51 23.15 -5.20
CA THR A 889 -16.13 23.67 -3.98
C THR A 889 -15.30 23.26 -2.76
N VAL A 890 -15.55 23.89 -1.61
CA VAL A 890 -14.91 23.50 -0.35
C VAL A 890 -15.25 22.05 0.02
N ASN A 891 -16.49 21.62 -0.26
CA ASN A 891 -16.92 20.24 -0.06
C ASN A 891 -16.17 19.25 -0.95
N ASP A 892 -15.97 19.57 -2.24
CA ASP A 892 -15.24 18.71 -3.18
C ASP A 892 -13.72 18.68 -2.90
N MET A 893 -13.20 19.55 -2.04
CA MET A 893 -11.82 19.51 -1.58
C MET A 893 -11.62 18.60 -0.36
N ASP A 894 -12.71 18.06 0.20
CA ASP A 894 -12.68 17.19 1.35
C ASP A 894 -12.33 15.76 0.92
N GLU A 895 -11.14 15.31 1.26
CA GLU A 895 -10.61 13.99 0.88
C GLU A 895 -10.97 12.95 1.97
N PHE A 896 -11.04 11.68 1.57
CA PHE A 896 -11.34 10.60 2.50
C PHE A 896 -10.07 10.11 3.20
N TYR A 897 -10.05 10.17 4.52
CA TYR A 897 -9.07 9.53 5.38
C TYR A 897 -9.77 8.95 6.59
N ILE A 898 -9.58 7.67 6.88
CA ILE A 898 -10.19 7.00 8.04
C ILE A 898 -9.83 7.74 9.33
N LYS A 899 -8.55 8.12 9.48
CA LYS A 899 -8.10 9.01 10.54
C LYS A 899 -7.79 10.40 9.97
N PRO A 900 -8.50 11.45 10.38
CA PRO A 900 -8.27 12.82 9.91
C PRO A 900 -6.87 13.35 10.20
N GLN A 901 -6.33 14.11 9.25
CA GLN A 901 -5.02 14.75 9.31
C GLN A 901 -5.01 15.99 8.39
N ASP A 902 -3.92 16.75 8.26
CA ASP A 902 -3.89 18.00 7.46
C ASP A 902 -3.84 17.70 5.95
N TYR A 903 -4.91 17.15 5.41
CA TYR A 903 -5.14 16.84 4.00
C TYR A 903 -5.81 17.99 3.23
N GLY A 904 -6.09 17.79 1.93
CA GLY A 904 -6.81 18.75 1.09
C GLY A 904 -5.96 19.95 0.66
N VAL A 905 -4.65 19.87 0.82
CA VAL A 905 -3.70 20.94 0.45
C VAL A 905 -3.62 21.07 -1.07
N ARG A 906 -3.53 22.32 -1.56
CA ARG A 906 -3.17 22.66 -2.96
C ARG A 906 -1.92 23.53 -2.96
N THR A 907 -0.91 23.13 -3.72
CA THR A 907 0.40 23.83 -3.75
C THR A 907 0.62 24.58 -5.08
N GLY A 908 1.68 25.39 -5.13
CA GLY A 908 2.03 26.14 -6.34
C GLY A 908 1.03 27.24 -6.70
N VAL A 909 0.25 27.70 -5.73
CA VAL A 909 -0.90 28.58 -5.95
C VAL A 909 -0.45 30.02 -6.17
N ARG A 910 -0.87 30.63 -7.28
CA ARG A 910 -0.60 32.02 -7.63
C ARG A 910 -1.82 32.91 -7.58
N LYS A 911 -3.01 32.31 -7.71
CA LYS A 911 -4.32 32.96 -7.63
C LYS A 911 -5.28 32.01 -6.94
N LEU A 912 -6.07 32.51 -5.99
CA LEU A 912 -7.14 31.80 -5.32
C LEU A 912 -8.35 32.74 -5.21
N SER A 913 -9.48 32.39 -5.75
CA SER A 913 -10.76 33.09 -5.58
C SER A 913 -11.69 32.25 -4.72
N ILE A 914 -12.31 32.91 -3.76
CA ILE A 914 -13.28 32.29 -2.84
C ILE A 914 -14.52 33.14 -2.89
N THR A 915 -15.64 32.58 -3.35
CA THR A 915 -16.88 33.32 -3.59
C THR A 915 -18.11 32.58 -3.07
N ASP A 916 -19.16 33.34 -2.81
CA ASP A 916 -20.49 32.77 -2.56
C ASP A 916 -21.24 32.46 -3.87
N ALA A 917 -22.50 32.04 -3.74
CA ALA A 917 -23.38 31.72 -4.88
C ALA A 917 -23.66 32.91 -5.80
N ASP A 918 -23.59 34.16 -5.30
CA ASP A 918 -23.74 35.37 -6.13
C ASP A 918 -22.45 35.82 -6.80
N GLY A 919 -21.33 35.09 -6.60
CA GLY A 919 -20.02 35.39 -7.15
C GLY A 919 -19.26 36.50 -6.39
N VAL A 920 -19.77 36.94 -5.23
CA VAL A 920 -19.12 37.93 -4.36
C VAL A 920 -18.12 37.24 -3.44
N GLY A 921 -16.93 37.83 -3.25
CA GLY A 921 -15.94 37.23 -2.38
C GLY A 921 -14.56 37.90 -2.42
N LEU A 922 -13.53 37.08 -2.26
CA LEU A 922 -12.12 37.50 -2.24
C LEU A 922 -11.32 36.75 -3.28
N MET A 923 -10.37 37.44 -3.92
CA MET A 923 -9.28 36.83 -4.65
C MET A 923 -7.96 37.11 -3.93
N ILE A 924 -7.19 36.05 -3.67
CA ILE A 924 -5.83 36.13 -3.15
C ILE A 924 -4.87 35.87 -4.30
N CYS A 925 -3.89 36.74 -4.49
CA CYS A 925 -2.89 36.55 -5.55
C CYS A 925 -1.48 36.93 -5.08
N ASN A 926 -0.50 36.18 -5.61
CA ASN A 926 0.91 36.51 -5.43
C ASN A 926 1.60 36.60 -6.80
N PRO A 927 2.13 37.75 -7.18
CA PRO A 927 2.79 37.92 -8.48
C PRO A 927 4.23 37.43 -8.52
N ASP A 928 4.83 37.08 -7.39
CA ASP A 928 6.27 36.88 -7.26
C ASP A 928 6.68 35.48 -6.78
N ARG A 929 5.76 34.69 -6.23
CA ARG A 929 6.04 33.35 -5.74
C ARG A 929 4.78 32.49 -5.66
N ASP A 930 4.98 31.18 -5.56
CA ASP A 930 3.90 30.23 -5.30
C ASP A 930 3.53 30.23 -3.80
N LEU A 931 2.25 30.10 -3.51
CA LEU A 931 1.66 29.87 -2.17
C LEU A 931 1.11 28.45 -2.11
N SER A 932 0.63 28.06 -0.93
CA SER A 932 -0.23 26.89 -0.73
C SER A 932 -1.49 27.31 0.00
N PHE A 933 -2.59 26.56 -0.16
CA PHE A 933 -3.80 26.79 0.60
C PHE A 933 -4.53 25.51 0.94
N THR A 934 -5.35 25.57 2.00
CA THR A 934 -6.44 24.64 2.28
C THR A 934 -7.72 25.43 2.51
N ALA A 935 -8.88 24.81 2.23
CA ALA A 935 -10.19 25.37 2.55
C ALA A 935 -11.09 24.22 3.04
N ARG A 936 -11.74 24.40 4.20
CA ARG A 936 -12.54 23.37 4.88
C ARG A 936 -13.74 23.99 5.57
N HIS A 937 -14.83 23.23 5.74
CA HIS A 937 -15.99 23.66 6.56
C HIS A 937 -15.83 23.38 8.05
N PHE A 938 -14.63 23.05 8.48
CA PHE A 938 -14.24 22.82 9.87
C PHE A 938 -12.82 23.35 10.13
N THR A 939 -12.52 23.58 11.39
CA THR A 939 -11.23 24.15 11.80
C THR A 939 -10.13 23.09 11.92
N GLN A 940 -8.87 23.52 11.82
CA GLN A 940 -7.70 22.68 12.14
C GLN A 940 -7.82 22.08 13.57
N ALA A 941 -8.42 22.79 14.52
CA ALA A 941 -8.60 22.31 15.89
C ALA A 941 -9.57 21.13 15.99
N LEU A 942 -10.65 21.11 15.19
CA LEU A 942 -11.54 19.95 15.10
C LEU A 942 -10.79 18.77 14.48
N MET A 943 -10.12 18.98 13.35
CA MET A 943 -9.34 17.94 12.67
C MET A 943 -8.28 17.30 13.59
N GLN A 944 -7.53 18.10 14.35
CA GLN A 944 -6.48 17.60 15.26
C GLN A 944 -7.02 16.70 16.38
N ARG A 945 -8.26 16.92 16.85
CA ARG A 945 -8.85 16.11 17.93
C ARG A 945 -9.68 14.93 17.42
N SER A 946 -10.02 14.91 16.14
CA SER A 946 -10.80 13.83 15.52
C SER A 946 -9.94 12.60 15.33
N MET A 947 -10.46 11.46 15.75
CA MET A 947 -9.77 10.18 15.64
C MET A 947 -10.29 9.38 14.45
N HIS A 948 -11.55 9.62 14.06
CA HIS A 948 -12.21 8.99 12.93
C HIS A 948 -12.78 10.04 11.99
N ARG A 949 -12.99 9.65 10.73
CA ARG A 949 -13.61 10.49 9.71
C ARG A 949 -14.97 11.00 10.17
N ASP A 950 -15.75 10.17 10.84
CA ASP A 950 -17.11 10.46 11.32
C ASP A 950 -17.17 11.47 12.46
N ASP A 951 -16.03 11.77 13.10
CA ASP A 951 -15.92 12.86 14.08
C ASP A 951 -15.96 14.25 13.43
N LEU A 952 -15.63 14.33 12.12
CA LEU A 952 -15.64 15.59 11.39
C LEU A 952 -17.06 16.03 11.07
N HIS A 953 -17.35 17.26 11.40
CA HIS A 953 -18.64 17.90 11.10
C HIS A 953 -18.43 19.36 10.75
N SER A 954 -19.37 19.93 9.99
CA SER A 954 -19.32 21.35 9.66
C SER A 954 -19.46 22.23 10.91
N GLU A 955 -18.55 23.20 11.06
CA GLU A 955 -18.58 24.22 12.11
C GLU A 955 -19.22 25.55 11.64
N ASN A 956 -20.02 25.54 10.57
CA ASN A 956 -20.63 26.72 9.94
C ASN A 956 -19.62 27.80 9.53
N THR A 957 -18.48 27.37 9.08
CA THR A 957 -17.38 28.24 8.64
C THR A 957 -16.75 27.70 7.35
N THR A 958 -16.09 28.57 6.60
CA THR A 958 -15.07 28.22 5.61
C THR A 958 -13.73 28.66 6.18
N ALA A 959 -13.01 27.74 6.78
CA ALA A 959 -11.67 27.96 7.34
C ALA A 959 -10.63 27.82 6.21
N ILE A 960 -9.76 28.83 6.10
CA ILE A 960 -8.79 28.93 5.00
C ILE A 960 -7.40 29.19 5.56
N ASP A 961 -6.45 28.33 5.21
CA ASP A 961 -5.02 28.56 5.44
C ASP A 961 -4.36 29.04 4.16
N ILE A 962 -3.50 30.07 4.26
CA ILE A 962 -2.66 30.58 3.17
C ILE A 962 -1.21 30.52 3.60
N ASP A 963 -0.46 29.58 3.03
CA ASP A 963 0.92 29.34 3.42
C ASP A 963 1.91 29.93 2.42
N GLY A 964 2.85 30.70 2.96
CA GLY A 964 4.05 31.11 2.23
C GLY A 964 5.16 30.05 2.28
N PHE A 965 5.13 29.21 3.32
CA PHE A 965 6.08 28.12 3.53
C PHE A 965 5.34 26.91 4.09
N LEU A 966 5.52 25.78 3.46
CA LEU A 966 4.93 24.53 3.85
C LEU A 966 5.99 23.44 3.78
N ARG A 967 6.09 22.60 4.82
CA ARG A 967 6.93 21.41 4.89
C ARG A 967 6.27 20.30 4.09
N GLY A 968 7.04 19.49 3.41
CA GLY A 968 6.58 18.29 2.72
C GLY A 968 5.94 17.27 3.67
N THR A 969 5.39 16.21 3.08
CA THR A 969 4.82 15.10 3.83
C THR A 969 5.87 14.06 4.24
N GLY A 970 6.83 13.71 3.37
CA GLY A 970 7.82 12.68 3.65
C GLY A 970 7.20 11.27 3.78
N THR A 971 7.88 10.38 4.49
CA THR A 971 7.47 9.00 4.78
C THR A 971 7.75 8.63 6.25
N GLY A 972 7.68 9.62 7.13
CA GLY A 972 8.12 9.54 8.52
C GLY A 972 7.19 8.77 9.46
N SER A 973 6.11 8.18 8.97
CA SER A 973 5.28 7.25 9.74
C SER A 973 6.05 5.99 10.12
N CYS A 974 6.83 5.42 9.20
CA CYS A 974 7.77 4.33 9.45
C CYS A 974 9.12 4.53 8.72
N GLY A 975 9.21 5.45 7.77
CA GLY A 975 10.37 5.70 6.93
C GLY A 975 11.19 6.94 7.33
N PRO A 976 12.05 7.43 6.42
CA PRO A 976 12.84 8.63 6.64
C PRO A 976 12.01 9.90 6.65
N ASP A 977 12.53 10.90 7.34
CA ASP A 977 11.98 12.26 7.36
C ASP A 977 11.99 12.91 5.96
N VAL A 978 11.25 14.00 5.83
CA VAL A 978 11.18 14.87 4.64
C VAL A 978 12.57 15.22 4.11
N LEU A 979 12.76 15.15 2.80
CA LEU A 979 14.03 15.50 2.19
C LEU A 979 14.42 16.97 2.47
N PRO A 980 15.72 17.29 2.58
CA PRO A 980 16.19 18.61 3.01
C PRO A 980 15.62 19.79 2.19
N GLN A 981 15.39 19.61 0.89
CA GLN A 981 14.84 20.66 0.01
C GLN A 981 13.36 20.96 0.28
N TYR A 982 12.63 20.08 0.95
CA TYR A 982 11.21 20.21 1.26
C TYR A 982 10.95 20.55 2.73
N THR A 983 12.00 20.92 3.48
CA THR A 983 11.89 21.36 4.88
C THR A 983 11.75 22.86 4.99
N VAL A 984 11.11 23.33 6.07
CA VAL A 984 11.02 24.76 6.42
C VAL A 984 11.94 25.03 7.63
N ASP A 985 13.04 25.75 7.42
CA ASP A 985 13.98 26.06 8.51
C ASP A 985 13.46 27.21 9.38
N GLY A 986 12.88 26.88 10.53
CA GLY A 986 12.32 27.84 11.48
C GLY A 986 13.35 28.73 12.22
N ARG A 987 14.66 28.52 12.00
CA ARG A 987 15.72 29.39 12.57
C ARG A 987 16.07 30.55 11.64
N LYS A 988 15.59 30.50 10.40
CA LYS A 988 15.75 31.59 9.42
C LYS A 988 14.63 32.61 9.56
N GLU A 989 14.88 33.82 9.09
CA GLU A 989 13.81 34.75 8.83
C GLU A 989 13.05 34.30 7.60
N LEU A 990 11.72 34.16 7.73
CA LEU A 990 10.83 33.76 6.65
C LEU A 990 9.93 34.95 6.34
N ALA A 991 9.87 35.35 5.06
CA ALA A 991 9.02 36.44 4.62
C ALA A 991 8.27 36.09 3.35
N TYR A 992 7.01 36.47 3.30
CA TYR A 992 6.19 36.39 2.08
C TYR A 992 5.13 37.51 2.06
N SER A 993 4.55 37.74 0.90
CA SER A 993 3.47 38.69 0.75
C SER A 993 2.45 38.17 -0.26
N PHE A 994 1.24 38.72 -0.22
CA PHE A 994 0.20 38.51 -1.22
C PHE A 994 -0.74 39.74 -1.24
N VAL A 995 -1.66 39.75 -2.21
CA VAL A 995 -2.67 40.80 -2.33
C VAL A 995 -4.04 40.16 -2.27
N ILE A 996 -4.91 40.71 -1.42
CA ILE A 996 -6.33 40.39 -1.37
C ILE A 996 -7.05 41.41 -2.24
N VAL A 997 -7.87 40.91 -3.16
CA VAL A 997 -8.64 41.73 -4.10
C VAL A 997 -10.12 41.41 -3.87
N PRO A 998 -10.99 42.42 -3.62
CA PRO A 998 -12.43 42.15 -3.47
C PRO A 998 -13.03 41.78 -4.82
N ILE A 999 -13.89 40.77 -4.85
CA ILE A 999 -14.73 40.34 -5.97
C ILE A 999 -16.16 40.81 -5.67
N LYS A 1000 -16.72 41.66 -6.57
CA LYS A 1000 -18.03 42.31 -6.40
C LYS A 1000 -19.05 41.72 -7.32
#